data_d4a4c0151bddfe86cf1bc1e5b2ef6e21
#
_entry.id   d4a4c0151bddfe86cf1bc1e5b2ef6e21
#
_cell.length_a   1.000
_cell.length_b   1.000
_cell.length_c   1.000
_cell.angle_alpha   90.00
_cell.angle_beta   90.00
_cell.angle_gamma   90.00
#
_symmetry.space_group_name_H-M   'P 1'
#
loop_
_entity.id
_entity.type
_entity.pdbx_description
1 polymer ?
#
loop_
_entity_poly.entity_id
_entity_poly.type
_entity_poly.pdbx_seq_one_letter_code
_entity_poly.pdbx_strand_id
1 'polypeptide(L)'
;MDWKERVYCGEITSSHEGRDVLLMGWVDAIRDHGNVLFIHLRDIRGIAQVVFNPQMNKASYKKAATLREEYAIQVRGKVAIRKKGTENPNLKTGGVEVFATDLVIFSKSKNLPFQISEKAMVFGEEIQASPENVDEDLRLQYRYLDLRRPSMQEILIKRYQIIKCIREYLDQLNFIEIETPFLTKSTPEGARDYLVPSRIHKGKFYALPQSPQLFKQLLMMSGTDRYFQIARCFRDEDLRPNRQPEFTQLDLEASFIDEEFIYEIIEELTVRVFALGGKDLPRPFPRMEYSEAIEHYGTDRPDIRFDMAFEDVTDIVQDTGYSVFRQIISNGGQIKGFCVKGQAAALSKNVLQNEYSMKIAPSFGAKGMTWMKVIDGSLESNIVQFFTRAEQNGLMKRFGAEDGDVLIMIADVSRDLISEVLCSLRLHIADRLELIPENSYRPLWVCNFPLFELKDGKVSSQHHPFTMPDPAGFSPTNMEELLGLNSRAYDLVVNGEELGGGSIRIHKMETQKKVFKALGLTKEETETKFGFFLRALEYGAPPHGGVALGIDRMIAMILSVPSIRDVIAFPKNRRALCPLSRAPSPADKSHLEELNLGSGFRTRKAGSGIYGSTQEDITGHELKRPEKISRDEVAHVAKLARLKFDDSEAAIYQKDLNSILDHFETLKGLDTEKVRPMSHVLEVKNVWREDKPGKAKKTKPLLSNAPVREKGYFKVPKILES
;
A
#
# COMPACT_ATOMS: atom_id res chain seq x y z
N MET A 1 41.74 -0.11 -5.60
CA MET A 1 40.72 -1.05 -5.07
C MET A 1 40.54 -2.15 -6.09
N ASP A 2 40.89 -3.38 -5.75
CA ASP A 2 40.73 -4.50 -6.68
C ASP A 2 39.40 -5.21 -6.40
N TRP A 3 38.32 -4.70 -7.03
CA TRP A 3 36.97 -5.24 -6.85
C TRP A 3 36.84 -6.68 -7.40
N LYS A 4 37.74 -7.13 -8.26
CA LYS A 4 37.75 -8.50 -8.84
C LYS A 4 38.16 -9.55 -7.83
N GLU A 5 38.99 -9.17 -6.83
CA GLU A 5 39.42 -10.07 -5.75
C GLU A 5 38.41 -10.17 -4.61
N ARG A 6 37.35 -9.34 -4.63
CA ARG A 6 36.35 -9.32 -3.57
C ARG A 6 35.58 -10.62 -3.47
N VAL A 7 35.58 -11.20 -2.27
CA VAL A 7 34.67 -12.29 -1.86
C VAL A 7 33.55 -11.72 -1.00
N TYR A 8 32.33 -12.19 -1.19
CA TYR A 8 31.20 -11.76 -0.34
C TYR A 8 31.26 -12.43 1.03
N CYS A 9 30.92 -11.64 2.07
CA CYS A 9 30.99 -12.09 3.47
C CYS A 9 30.17 -13.36 3.73
N GLY A 10 28.96 -13.46 3.19
CA GLY A 10 28.08 -14.62 3.36
C GLY A 10 28.44 -15.85 2.49
N GLU A 11 29.46 -15.76 1.64
CA GLU A 11 29.88 -16.85 0.73
C GLU A 11 31.12 -17.59 1.20
N ILE A 12 31.72 -17.16 2.33
CA ILE A 12 32.89 -17.83 2.89
C ILE A 12 32.45 -19.13 3.57
N THR A 13 33.16 -20.21 3.18
CA THR A 13 32.94 -21.57 3.69
C THR A 13 34.23 -22.25 4.10
N SER A 14 34.17 -23.43 4.66
CA SER A 14 35.33 -24.25 4.98
C SER A 14 36.21 -24.57 3.76
N SER A 15 35.67 -24.56 2.54
CA SER A 15 36.45 -24.75 1.30
C SER A 15 37.44 -23.61 1.02
N HIS A 16 37.29 -22.49 1.72
CA HIS A 16 38.20 -21.34 1.65
C HIS A 16 39.32 -21.41 2.71
N GLU A 17 39.38 -22.45 3.55
CA GLU A 17 40.42 -22.58 4.56
C GLU A 17 41.84 -22.40 3.98
N GLY A 18 42.62 -21.60 4.70
CA GLY A 18 43.99 -21.28 4.30
C GLY A 18 44.15 -20.26 3.15
N ARG A 19 43.08 -19.86 2.48
CA ARG A 19 43.09 -18.86 1.41
C ARG A 19 43.08 -17.44 1.96
N ASP A 20 43.80 -16.56 1.25
CA ASP A 20 43.68 -15.12 1.45
C ASP A 20 42.41 -14.60 0.73
N VAL A 21 41.60 -13.83 1.44
CA VAL A 21 40.36 -13.24 0.93
C VAL A 21 40.34 -11.73 1.13
N LEU A 22 39.65 -11.04 0.23
CA LEU A 22 39.39 -9.61 0.32
C LEU A 22 37.90 -9.39 0.56
N LEU A 23 37.55 -8.93 1.76
CA LEU A 23 36.17 -8.64 2.17
C LEU A 23 35.94 -7.14 2.16
N MET A 24 34.73 -6.71 1.78
CA MET A 24 34.30 -5.32 1.82
C MET A 24 32.86 -5.26 2.31
N GLY A 25 32.59 -4.46 3.32
CA GLY A 25 31.26 -4.35 3.91
C GLY A 25 31.18 -3.30 5.02
N TRP A 26 30.13 -3.40 5.80
CA TRP A 26 29.89 -2.56 6.97
C TRP A 26 30.14 -3.35 8.26
N VAL A 27 30.70 -2.67 9.23
CA VAL A 27 30.88 -3.23 10.58
C VAL A 27 29.50 -3.39 11.24
N ASP A 28 29.06 -4.61 11.46
CA ASP A 28 27.76 -4.91 12.05
C ASP A 28 27.81 -4.98 13.59
N ALA A 29 28.86 -5.61 14.13
CA ALA A 29 29.08 -5.69 15.57
C ALA A 29 30.59 -5.80 15.88
N ILE A 30 30.98 -5.34 17.06
CA ILE A 30 32.35 -5.39 17.57
C ILE A 30 32.34 -6.03 18.95
N ARG A 31 33.22 -7.01 19.17
CA ARG A 31 33.41 -7.66 20.49
C ARG A 31 34.89 -7.64 20.82
N ASP A 32 35.23 -7.15 22.02
CA ASP A 32 36.60 -7.16 22.55
C ASP A 32 36.71 -8.25 23.60
N HIS A 33 37.60 -9.20 23.35
CA HIS A 33 37.92 -10.29 24.26
C HIS A 33 39.41 -10.21 24.67
N GLY A 34 39.75 -9.19 25.47
CA GLY A 34 41.07 -9.08 26.11
C GLY A 34 42.24 -9.17 25.15
N ASN A 35 42.44 -8.17 24.30
CA ASN A 35 43.44 -8.03 23.26
C ASN A 35 43.14 -8.71 21.91
N VAL A 36 41.96 -9.29 21.69
CA VAL A 36 41.54 -9.76 20.37
C VAL A 36 40.21 -9.15 20.05
N LEU A 37 40.09 -8.49 18.90
CA LEU A 37 38.87 -7.90 18.43
C LEU A 37 38.17 -8.82 17.43
N PHE A 38 36.91 -9.13 17.69
CA PHE A 38 36.05 -9.87 16.79
C PHE A 38 35.05 -8.88 16.17
N ILE A 39 35.02 -8.83 14.86
CA ILE A 39 34.14 -7.94 14.10
C ILE A 39 33.24 -8.79 13.21
N HIS A 40 31.95 -8.55 13.28
CA HIS A 40 31.04 -9.01 12.27
C HIS A 40 31.04 -8.00 11.13
N LEU A 41 31.49 -8.43 9.96
CA LEU A 41 31.48 -7.65 8.72
C LEU A 41 30.31 -8.11 7.87
N ARG A 42 29.41 -7.19 7.57
CA ARG A 42 28.16 -7.45 6.83
C ARG A 42 28.22 -6.90 5.42
N ASP A 43 27.74 -7.69 4.46
CA ASP A 43 27.39 -7.24 3.11
C ASP A 43 26.02 -7.82 2.69
N ILE A 44 25.65 -7.66 1.40
CA ILE A 44 24.36 -8.11 0.86
C ILE A 44 24.19 -9.64 0.90
N ARG A 45 25.27 -10.43 1.00
CA ARG A 45 25.24 -11.91 1.03
C ARG A 45 25.22 -12.47 2.45
N GLY A 46 25.53 -11.66 3.45
CA GLY A 46 25.52 -12.07 4.85
C GLY A 46 26.66 -11.48 5.67
N ILE A 47 27.04 -12.18 6.72
CA ILE A 47 27.99 -11.73 7.74
C ILE A 47 29.16 -12.71 7.80
N ALA A 48 30.40 -12.17 7.87
CA ALA A 48 31.60 -12.92 8.19
C ALA A 48 32.21 -12.44 9.50
N GLN A 49 32.70 -13.34 10.34
CA GLN A 49 33.51 -12.96 11.49
C GLN A 49 34.96 -12.69 11.05
N VAL A 50 35.42 -11.49 11.40
CA VAL A 50 36.81 -11.06 11.17
C VAL A 50 37.51 -10.91 12.52
N VAL A 51 38.70 -11.47 12.64
CA VAL A 51 39.50 -11.49 13.88
C VAL A 51 40.71 -10.62 13.71
N PHE A 52 40.88 -9.63 14.57
CA PHE A 52 42.10 -8.80 14.66
C PHE A 52 42.88 -9.18 15.90
N ASN A 53 44.05 -9.77 15.68
CA ASN A 53 44.95 -10.18 16.73
C ASN A 53 46.25 -9.35 16.67
N PRO A 54 46.66 -8.62 17.72
CA PRO A 54 47.84 -7.77 17.73
C PRO A 54 49.17 -8.57 17.59
N GLN A 55 49.13 -9.88 17.90
CA GLN A 55 50.26 -10.76 17.69
C GLN A 55 50.52 -11.09 16.21
N MET A 56 49.44 -11.07 15.40
CA MET A 56 49.53 -11.29 13.96
C MET A 56 49.85 -9.99 13.20
N ASN A 57 49.09 -8.91 13.50
CA ASN A 57 49.35 -7.60 12.90
C ASN A 57 48.94 -6.46 13.86
N LYS A 58 49.95 -5.86 14.50
CA LYS A 58 49.76 -4.78 15.47
C LYS A 58 49.20 -3.49 14.84
N ALA A 59 49.50 -3.20 13.58
CA ALA A 59 49.05 -2.00 12.89
C ALA A 59 47.53 -2.12 12.54
N SER A 60 47.13 -3.25 11.97
CA SER A 60 45.72 -3.54 11.68
C SER A 60 44.87 -3.59 12.95
N TYR A 61 45.36 -4.16 14.05
CA TYR A 61 44.68 -4.19 15.34
C TYR A 61 44.46 -2.76 15.89
N LYS A 62 45.51 -1.90 15.88
CA LYS A 62 45.36 -0.51 16.32
C LYS A 62 44.33 0.27 15.51
N LYS A 63 44.27 0.04 14.18
CA LYS A 63 43.21 0.59 13.33
C LYS A 63 41.84 0.04 13.71
N ALA A 64 41.72 -1.29 13.91
CA ALA A 64 40.47 -1.95 14.25
C ALA A 64 39.90 -1.49 15.60
N ALA A 65 40.74 -1.15 16.58
CA ALA A 65 40.32 -0.59 17.85
C ALA A 65 39.60 0.79 17.74
N THR A 66 39.70 1.45 16.58
CA THR A 66 38.99 2.73 16.32
C THR A 66 37.70 2.53 15.54
N LEU A 67 37.34 1.31 15.16
CA LEU A 67 36.12 1.01 14.41
C LEU A 67 34.89 1.22 15.30
N ARG A 68 33.81 1.58 14.64
CA ARG A 68 32.47 1.60 15.22
C ARG A 68 31.49 0.94 14.25
N GLU A 69 30.32 0.64 14.74
CA GLU A 69 29.24 0.11 13.92
C GLU A 69 28.96 0.97 12.69
N GLU A 70 28.62 0.32 11.60
CA GLU A 70 28.33 0.92 10.29
C GLU A 70 29.49 1.69 9.63
N TYR A 71 30.74 1.52 10.10
CA TYR A 71 31.89 1.95 9.30
C TYR A 71 31.99 1.05 8.07
N ALA A 72 32.18 1.64 6.89
CA ALA A 72 32.46 0.90 5.68
C ALA A 72 33.96 0.61 5.60
N ILE A 73 34.32 -0.69 5.54
CA ILE A 73 35.70 -1.13 5.61
C ILE A 73 36.02 -2.18 4.54
N GLN A 74 37.30 -2.30 4.26
CA GLN A 74 37.90 -3.40 3.53
C GLN A 74 38.83 -4.15 4.47
N VAL A 75 38.80 -5.47 4.43
CA VAL A 75 39.67 -6.35 5.18
C VAL A 75 40.31 -7.35 4.23
N ARG A 76 41.62 -7.46 4.28
CA ARG A 76 42.34 -8.60 3.71
C ARG A 76 42.72 -9.53 4.84
N GLY A 77 42.52 -10.83 4.66
CA GLY A 77 42.84 -11.78 5.72
C GLY A 77 42.75 -13.23 5.26
N LYS A 78 43.23 -14.13 6.11
CA LYS A 78 43.29 -15.56 5.87
C LYS A 78 42.10 -16.27 6.52
N VAL A 79 41.39 -17.10 5.77
CA VAL A 79 40.28 -17.88 6.26
C VAL A 79 40.77 -19.06 7.11
N ALA A 80 40.17 -19.26 8.26
CA ALA A 80 40.41 -20.42 9.14
C ALA A 80 39.11 -21.03 9.63
N ILE A 81 39.11 -22.33 9.91
CA ILE A 81 38.04 -23.01 10.60
C ILE A 81 38.06 -22.59 12.07
N ARG A 82 36.90 -22.29 12.64
CA ARG A 82 36.77 -21.98 14.07
C ARG A 82 37.13 -23.19 14.92
N LYS A 83 37.62 -22.92 16.11
CA LYS A 83 37.90 -24.00 17.09
C LYS A 83 36.57 -24.73 17.40
N LYS A 84 36.66 -26.04 17.52
CA LYS A 84 35.53 -26.88 17.90
C LYS A 84 34.88 -26.37 19.18
N GLY A 85 33.55 -26.15 19.12
CA GLY A 85 32.77 -25.59 20.23
C GLY A 85 32.68 -24.05 20.26
N THR A 86 33.28 -23.33 19.26
CA THR A 86 33.16 -21.88 19.10
C THR A 86 32.41 -21.50 17.82
N GLU A 87 31.82 -22.48 17.15
CA GLU A 87 31.00 -22.26 15.96
C GLU A 87 29.74 -21.46 16.33
N ASN A 88 29.29 -20.59 15.44
CA ASN A 88 28.06 -19.83 15.61
C ASN A 88 26.96 -20.38 14.70
N PRO A 89 26.01 -21.19 15.21
CA PRO A 89 24.95 -21.78 14.40
C PRO A 89 24.00 -20.74 13.80
N ASN A 90 23.97 -19.52 14.32
CA ASN A 90 23.12 -18.44 13.85
C ASN A 90 23.69 -17.70 12.62
N LEU A 91 24.91 -18.00 12.21
CA LEU A 91 25.54 -17.45 11.02
C LEU A 91 25.76 -18.54 9.98
N LYS A 92 25.37 -18.28 8.74
CA LYS A 92 25.65 -19.18 7.62
C LYS A 92 27.15 -19.50 7.46
N THR A 93 28.00 -18.54 7.83
CA THR A 93 29.47 -18.65 7.82
C THR A 93 30.04 -19.01 9.21
N GLY A 94 29.21 -19.44 10.13
CA GLY A 94 29.56 -19.60 11.55
C GLY A 94 30.60 -20.65 11.88
N GLY A 95 30.95 -21.54 10.93
CA GLY A 95 32.04 -22.52 11.08
C GLY A 95 33.42 -21.97 10.74
N VAL A 96 33.52 -20.76 10.19
CA VAL A 96 34.79 -20.15 9.73
C VAL A 96 34.95 -18.74 10.29
N GLU A 97 36.20 -18.25 10.27
CA GLU A 97 36.54 -16.88 10.63
C GLU A 97 37.74 -16.41 9.76
N VAL A 98 37.88 -15.09 9.65
CA VAL A 98 38.94 -14.48 8.83
C VAL A 98 39.93 -13.75 9.71
N PHE A 99 41.17 -14.21 9.79
CA PHE A 99 42.24 -13.50 10.49
C PHE A 99 42.78 -12.36 9.63
N ALA A 100 42.50 -11.13 10.07
CA ALA A 100 42.84 -9.93 9.32
C ALA A 100 44.32 -9.67 9.25
N THR A 101 44.84 -9.49 8.04
CA THR A 101 46.24 -9.09 7.77
C THR A 101 46.33 -7.61 7.42
N ASP A 102 45.28 -7.01 6.84
CA ASP A 102 45.20 -5.59 6.52
C ASP A 102 43.80 -5.04 6.68
N LEU A 103 43.70 -3.74 6.96
CA LEU A 103 42.44 -3.01 7.17
C LEU A 103 42.50 -1.64 6.50
N VAL A 104 41.51 -1.35 5.65
CA VAL A 104 41.26 -0.03 5.09
C VAL A 104 39.88 0.46 5.56
N ILE A 105 39.79 1.65 6.13
CA ILE A 105 38.52 2.31 6.47
C ILE A 105 38.17 3.22 5.29
N PHE A 106 37.10 2.90 4.58
CA PHE A 106 36.61 3.71 3.46
C PHE A 106 35.86 4.96 3.97
N SER A 107 34.98 4.77 4.92
CA SER A 107 34.21 5.86 5.52
C SER A 107 33.78 5.53 6.94
N LYS A 108 33.64 6.58 7.74
CA LYS A 108 33.15 6.51 9.13
C LYS A 108 31.66 6.79 9.19
N SER A 109 30.97 6.14 10.09
CA SER A 109 29.56 6.43 10.41
C SER A 109 29.45 7.46 11.53
N LYS A 110 28.36 8.25 11.51
CA LYS A 110 27.89 9.01 12.67
C LYS A 110 27.15 8.05 13.62
N ASN A 111 26.76 8.55 14.79
CA ASN A 111 25.86 7.81 15.67
C ASN A 111 24.55 7.52 14.92
N LEU A 112 24.11 6.26 15.01
CA LEU A 112 22.91 5.80 14.30
C LEU A 112 21.64 6.36 14.97
N PRO A 113 20.63 6.73 14.19
CA PRO A 113 19.34 7.15 14.73
C PRO A 113 18.52 5.98 15.31
N PHE A 114 18.82 4.76 14.87
CA PHE A 114 18.27 3.50 15.35
C PHE A 114 19.23 2.35 15.05
N GLN A 115 19.05 1.23 15.73
CA GLN A 115 19.87 0.04 15.54
C GLN A 115 19.54 -0.65 14.22
N ILE A 116 20.55 -1.01 13.43
CA ILE A 116 20.42 -1.72 12.15
C ILE A 116 20.51 -3.23 12.36
N SER A 117 21.39 -3.69 13.27
CA SER A 117 21.49 -5.10 13.62
C SER A 117 20.17 -5.57 14.25
N GLU A 118 19.62 -6.69 13.75
CA GLU A 118 18.38 -7.29 14.26
C GLU A 118 18.61 -8.20 15.46
N LYS A 119 19.86 -8.29 15.92
CA LYS A 119 20.27 -9.03 17.11
C LYS A 119 20.88 -8.07 18.12
N ALA A 120 20.17 -7.84 19.21
CA ALA A 120 20.68 -7.08 20.34
C ALA A 120 21.26 -8.04 21.39
N MET A 121 22.44 -7.70 21.93
CA MET A 121 23.00 -8.36 23.10
C MET A 121 22.54 -7.63 24.35
N VAL A 122 21.63 -8.22 25.12
CA VAL A 122 21.21 -7.70 26.41
C VAL A 122 21.63 -8.68 27.48
N PHE A 123 22.48 -8.25 28.42
CA PHE A 123 23.02 -9.04 29.54
C PHE A 123 23.68 -10.37 29.14
N GLY A 124 24.28 -10.46 27.93
CA GLY A 124 24.97 -11.66 27.46
C GLY A 124 24.09 -12.63 26.67
N GLU A 125 22.79 -12.39 26.57
CA GLU A 125 21.86 -13.13 25.72
C GLU A 125 21.59 -12.38 24.40
N GLU A 126 21.53 -13.10 23.28
CA GLU A 126 21.09 -12.57 22.00
C GLU A 126 19.57 -12.43 22.04
N ILE A 127 19.07 -11.18 22.11
CA ILE A 127 17.65 -10.87 21.97
C ILE A 127 17.42 -10.36 20.57
N GLN A 128 16.36 -10.85 19.92
CA GLN A 128 15.94 -10.33 18.62
C GLN A 128 15.47 -8.88 18.80
N ALA A 129 16.20 -7.94 18.24
CA ALA A 129 15.80 -6.53 18.24
C ALA A 129 14.62 -6.38 17.27
N SER A 130 13.41 -6.29 17.80
CA SER A 130 12.23 -6.08 16.97
C SER A 130 12.27 -4.71 16.30
N PRO A 131 12.18 -4.64 14.97
CA PRO A 131 12.07 -3.36 14.25
C PRO A 131 10.77 -2.62 14.57
N GLU A 132 9.80 -3.29 15.19
CA GLU A 132 8.47 -2.75 15.54
C GLU A 132 8.55 -1.61 16.56
N ASN A 133 9.65 -1.50 17.32
CA ASN A 133 9.87 -0.45 18.31
C ASN A 133 10.42 0.86 17.71
N VAL A 134 10.70 0.91 16.40
CA VAL A 134 11.21 2.12 15.74
C VAL A 134 10.10 2.77 14.93
N ASP A 135 9.84 4.04 15.20
CA ASP A 135 8.85 4.83 14.48
C ASP A 135 9.00 4.74 12.95
N GLU A 136 7.90 4.52 12.24
CA GLU A 136 7.90 4.33 10.78
C GLU A 136 8.46 5.56 10.05
N ASP A 137 8.09 6.78 10.47
CA ASP A 137 8.57 8.01 9.83
C ASP A 137 10.08 8.18 10.02
N LEU A 138 10.62 7.77 11.18
CA LEU A 138 12.07 7.77 11.41
C LEU A 138 12.79 6.75 10.50
N ARG A 139 12.26 5.54 10.36
CA ARG A 139 12.79 4.54 9.42
C ARG A 139 12.74 5.04 7.98
N LEU A 140 11.66 5.68 7.57
CA LEU A 140 11.51 6.26 6.23
C LEU A 140 12.41 7.48 6.01
N GLN A 141 12.68 8.29 7.03
CA GLN A 141 13.62 9.40 6.96
C GLN A 141 15.05 8.93 6.72
N TYR A 142 15.44 7.83 7.35
CA TYR A 142 16.74 7.21 7.19
C TYR A 142 16.65 5.89 6.42
N ARG A 143 15.80 5.82 5.40
CA ARG A 143 15.48 4.60 4.67
C ARG A 143 16.72 3.85 4.14
N TYR A 144 17.76 4.56 3.76
CA TYR A 144 19.04 3.96 3.34
C TYR A 144 19.75 3.20 4.47
N LEU A 145 19.47 3.51 5.74
CA LEU A 145 19.95 2.72 6.88
C LEU A 145 18.99 1.55 7.16
N ASP A 146 17.69 1.79 7.13
CA ASP A 146 16.69 0.75 7.31
C ASP A 146 16.84 -0.38 6.27
N LEU A 147 17.13 -0.03 5.01
CA LEU A 147 17.42 -0.98 3.94
C LEU A 147 18.73 -1.78 4.12
N ARG A 148 19.57 -1.45 5.10
CA ARG A 148 20.75 -2.27 5.47
C ARG A 148 20.41 -3.45 6.37
N ARG A 149 19.23 -3.47 6.96
CA ARG A 149 18.76 -4.59 7.81
C ARG A 149 18.69 -5.86 6.97
N PRO A 150 19.12 -7.01 7.51
CA PRO A 150 19.04 -8.29 6.80
C PRO A 150 17.64 -8.62 6.29
N SER A 151 16.59 -8.42 7.12
CA SER A 151 15.19 -8.62 6.74
C SER A 151 14.76 -7.77 5.55
N MET A 152 15.12 -6.48 5.54
CA MET A 152 14.82 -5.58 4.44
C MET A 152 15.58 -5.93 3.15
N GLN A 153 16.84 -6.39 3.27
CA GLN A 153 17.60 -6.90 2.15
C GLN A 153 16.94 -8.15 1.56
N GLU A 154 16.50 -9.07 2.41
CA GLU A 154 15.80 -10.28 1.99
C GLU A 154 14.52 -9.96 1.23
N ILE A 155 13.71 -9.01 1.72
CA ILE A 155 12.50 -8.53 1.04
C ILE A 155 12.83 -8.04 -0.38
N LEU A 156 13.85 -7.18 -0.53
CA LEU A 156 14.24 -6.66 -1.85
C LEU A 156 14.76 -7.75 -2.79
N ILE A 157 15.53 -8.72 -2.27
CA ILE A 157 16.01 -9.86 -3.04
C ILE A 157 14.84 -10.74 -3.49
N LYS A 158 13.89 -11.03 -2.60
CA LYS A 158 12.68 -11.79 -2.93
C LYS A 158 11.83 -11.07 -3.97
N ARG A 159 11.64 -9.75 -3.83
CA ARG A 159 10.98 -8.92 -4.84
C ARG A 159 11.63 -9.09 -6.22
N TYR A 160 12.95 -9.00 -6.29
CA TYR A 160 13.70 -9.22 -7.52
C TYR A 160 13.46 -10.62 -8.09
N GLN A 161 13.53 -11.67 -7.26
CA GLN A 161 13.31 -13.05 -7.67
C GLN A 161 11.90 -13.27 -8.22
N ILE A 162 10.87 -12.70 -7.58
CA ILE A 162 9.48 -12.77 -8.04
C ILE A 162 9.32 -12.10 -9.41
N ILE A 163 9.82 -10.86 -9.57
CA ILE A 163 9.74 -10.16 -10.86
C ILE A 163 10.50 -10.92 -11.95
N LYS A 164 11.64 -11.50 -11.63
CA LYS A 164 12.39 -12.35 -12.55
C LYS A 164 11.59 -13.57 -12.98
N CYS A 165 10.98 -14.27 -12.03
CA CYS A 165 10.12 -15.43 -12.30
C CYS A 165 8.93 -15.07 -13.21
N ILE A 166 8.29 -13.93 -12.98
CA ILE A 166 7.19 -13.44 -13.84
C ILE A 166 7.69 -13.27 -15.28
N ARG A 167 8.83 -12.62 -15.50
CA ARG A 167 9.40 -12.40 -16.82
C ARG A 167 9.77 -13.71 -17.51
N GLU A 168 10.44 -14.61 -16.80
CA GLU A 168 10.84 -15.91 -17.34
C GLU A 168 9.65 -16.78 -17.75
N TYR A 169 8.56 -16.75 -16.98
CA TYR A 169 7.36 -17.50 -17.28
C TYR A 169 6.63 -16.92 -18.50
N LEU A 170 6.44 -15.62 -18.56
CA LEU A 170 5.74 -14.97 -19.67
C LEU A 170 6.53 -15.03 -20.98
N ASP A 171 7.86 -14.94 -20.91
CA ASP A 171 8.74 -15.15 -22.06
C ASP A 171 8.57 -16.56 -22.68
N GLN A 172 8.50 -17.60 -21.84
CA GLN A 172 8.22 -18.98 -22.29
C GLN A 172 6.88 -19.12 -23.01
N LEU A 173 5.92 -18.24 -22.72
CA LEU A 173 4.60 -18.20 -23.36
C LEU A 173 4.54 -17.23 -24.54
N ASN A 174 5.69 -16.72 -25.01
CA ASN A 174 5.84 -15.76 -26.09
C ASN A 174 5.13 -14.40 -25.85
N PHE A 175 5.03 -13.97 -24.60
CA PHE A 175 4.64 -12.60 -24.31
C PHE A 175 5.83 -11.66 -24.48
N ILE A 176 5.59 -10.50 -25.04
CA ILE A 176 6.60 -9.48 -25.30
C ILE A 176 6.47 -8.35 -24.24
N GLU A 177 7.56 -8.05 -23.53
CA GLU A 177 7.59 -6.91 -22.60
C GLU A 177 7.76 -5.60 -23.41
N ILE A 178 6.75 -4.72 -23.36
CA ILE A 178 6.77 -3.45 -24.08
C ILE A 178 6.46 -2.32 -23.10
N GLU A 179 7.32 -1.30 -23.07
CA GLU A 179 7.11 -0.09 -22.26
C GLU A 179 6.10 0.85 -22.93
N THR A 180 5.21 1.40 -22.10
CA THR A 180 4.21 2.40 -22.50
C THR A 180 4.57 3.77 -21.92
N PRO A 181 4.09 4.89 -22.52
CA PRO A 181 4.44 6.22 -22.04
C PRO A 181 3.98 6.53 -20.62
N PHE A 182 4.81 7.22 -19.83
CA PHE A 182 4.43 7.83 -18.55
C PHE A 182 3.79 9.21 -18.72
N LEU A 183 4.18 9.97 -19.75
CA LEU A 183 3.57 11.26 -20.06
C LEU A 183 2.40 11.03 -21.02
N THR A 184 1.23 10.81 -20.45
CA THR A 184 0.02 10.48 -21.20
C THR A 184 -0.99 11.62 -21.20
N LYS A 185 -2.12 11.41 -21.80
CA LYS A 185 -3.29 12.26 -21.70
C LYS A 185 -4.11 11.85 -20.50
N SER A 186 -4.69 12.82 -19.77
CA SER A 186 -5.66 12.52 -18.72
C SER A 186 -6.87 11.77 -19.27
N THR A 187 -7.11 10.59 -18.74
CA THR A 187 -8.24 9.73 -19.08
C THR A 187 -8.87 9.22 -17.78
N PRO A 188 -10.17 9.38 -17.58
CA PRO A 188 -10.82 8.96 -16.35
C PRO A 188 -10.88 7.41 -16.28
N GLU A 189 -10.13 6.82 -15.34
CA GLU A 189 -10.06 5.39 -15.08
C GLU A 189 -10.45 5.03 -13.63
N GLY A 190 -11.08 5.97 -12.90
CA GLY A 190 -11.56 5.73 -11.52
C GLY A 190 -10.87 6.57 -10.45
N ALA A 191 -9.55 6.73 -10.48
CA ALA A 191 -8.79 7.58 -9.55
C ALA A 191 -8.56 9.00 -10.12
N ARG A 192 -7.99 9.89 -9.31
CA ARG A 192 -7.49 11.19 -9.79
C ARG A 192 -6.12 11.00 -10.43
N ASP A 193 -5.87 11.77 -11.51
CA ASP A 193 -4.59 11.77 -12.20
C ASP A 193 -3.62 12.77 -11.56
N TYR A 194 -2.33 12.40 -11.49
CA TYR A 194 -1.25 13.36 -11.28
C TYR A 194 -0.98 14.12 -12.58
N LEU A 195 -1.08 15.45 -12.55
CA LEU A 195 -0.88 16.30 -13.71
C LEU A 195 0.54 16.85 -13.76
N VAL A 196 1.16 16.79 -14.94
CA VAL A 196 2.50 17.32 -15.21
C VAL A 196 2.39 18.43 -16.23
N PRO A 197 2.69 19.69 -15.89
CA PRO A 197 2.56 20.81 -16.81
C PRO A 197 3.58 20.74 -17.95
N SER A 198 3.15 21.11 -19.16
CA SER A 198 4.02 21.15 -20.33
C SER A 198 4.69 22.52 -20.47
N ARG A 199 6.02 22.57 -20.47
CA ARG A 199 6.78 23.80 -20.74
C ARG A 199 6.61 24.29 -22.18
N ILE A 200 6.54 23.34 -23.13
CA ILE A 200 6.46 23.66 -24.57
C ILE A 200 5.04 24.11 -24.95
N HIS A 201 4.02 23.45 -24.42
CA HIS A 201 2.62 23.73 -24.70
C HIS A 201 1.98 24.42 -23.51
N LYS A 202 2.10 25.74 -23.43
CA LYS A 202 1.57 26.54 -22.31
C LYS A 202 0.09 26.28 -22.07
N GLY A 203 -0.28 26.10 -20.79
CA GLY A 203 -1.64 25.78 -20.35
C GLY A 203 -2.11 24.36 -20.64
N LYS A 204 -1.23 23.49 -21.19
CA LYS A 204 -1.51 22.06 -21.36
C LYS A 204 -0.73 21.22 -20.38
N PHE A 205 -1.31 20.06 -20.02
CA PHE A 205 -0.76 19.14 -19.07
C PHE A 205 -0.68 17.74 -19.65
N TYR A 206 0.36 17.02 -19.30
CA TYR A 206 0.37 15.56 -19.32
C TYR A 206 -0.26 15.04 -18.03
N ALA A 207 -0.70 13.79 -18.04
CA ALA A 207 -1.07 13.04 -16.86
C ALA A 207 -0.13 11.83 -16.69
N LEU A 208 0.17 11.46 -15.45
CA LEU A 208 0.83 10.20 -15.17
C LEU A 208 -0.21 9.05 -15.25
N PRO A 209 0.11 7.88 -15.83
CA PRO A 209 -0.85 6.83 -16.09
C PRO A 209 -1.31 6.15 -14.80
N GLN A 210 -2.62 5.96 -14.66
CA GLN A 210 -3.18 5.12 -13.60
C GLN A 210 -2.91 3.62 -13.86
N SER A 211 -2.88 3.25 -15.14
CA SER A 211 -2.47 1.96 -15.70
C SER A 211 -2.16 2.14 -17.19
N PRO A 212 -1.51 1.19 -17.87
CA PRO A 212 -1.31 1.24 -19.32
C PRO A 212 -2.55 0.81 -20.13
N GLN A 213 -3.78 0.89 -19.58
CA GLN A 213 -4.99 0.28 -20.10
C GLN A 213 -5.27 0.57 -21.57
N LEU A 214 -5.23 1.82 -21.99
CA LEU A 214 -5.48 2.19 -23.40
C LEU A 214 -4.35 1.76 -24.32
N PHE A 215 -3.12 1.89 -23.86
CA PHE A 215 -1.95 1.54 -24.67
C PHE A 215 -1.83 0.03 -24.89
N LYS A 216 -2.10 -0.81 -23.88
CA LYS A 216 -2.07 -2.26 -24.07
C LYS A 216 -3.14 -2.75 -25.05
N GLN A 217 -4.33 -2.14 -25.07
CA GLN A 217 -5.34 -2.42 -26.08
C GLN A 217 -4.91 -1.93 -27.49
N LEU A 218 -4.27 -0.74 -27.60
CA LEU A 218 -3.70 -0.26 -28.86
C LEU A 218 -2.60 -1.20 -29.38
N LEU A 219 -1.82 -1.81 -28.51
CA LEU A 219 -0.83 -2.83 -28.89
C LEU A 219 -1.50 -4.08 -29.49
N MET A 220 -2.64 -4.51 -28.95
CA MET A 220 -3.43 -5.61 -29.57
C MET A 220 -3.90 -5.22 -30.97
N MET A 221 -4.39 -4.00 -31.14
CA MET A 221 -4.80 -3.47 -32.45
C MET A 221 -3.62 -3.27 -33.41
N SER A 222 -2.39 -3.14 -32.90
CA SER A 222 -1.17 -3.04 -33.71
C SER A 222 -0.61 -4.40 -34.15
N GLY A 223 -1.23 -5.50 -33.73
CA GLY A 223 -0.78 -6.84 -34.06
C GLY A 223 0.24 -7.45 -33.09
N THR A 224 0.43 -6.84 -31.92
CA THR A 224 1.23 -7.42 -30.83
C THR A 224 0.41 -8.48 -30.12
N ASP A 225 0.38 -9.68 -30.54
CA ASP A 225 -0.53 -10.74 -30.09
C ASP A 225 -0.56 -10.97 -28.57
N ARG A 226 0.60 -10.89 -27.90
CA ARG A 226 0.77 -11.12 -26.47
C ARG A 226 1.71 -10.08 -25.87
N TYR A 227 1.21 -9.27 -24.99
CA TYR A 227 1.92 -8.17 -24.32
C TYR A 227 1.94 -8.35 -22.82
N PHE A 228 3.04 -7.98 -22.18
CA PHE A 228 3.08 -7.65 -20.77
C PHE A 228 4.00 -6.47 -20.47
N GLN A 229 3.84 -5.90 -19.29
CA GLN A 229 4.73 -4.87 -18.75
C GLN A 229 4.76 -4.93 -17.23
N ILE A 230 5.93 -4.78 -16.64
CA ILE A 230 6.06 -4.45 -15.22
C ILE A 230 5.87 -2.93 -15.11
N ALA A 231 4.62 -2.52 -15.03
CA ALA A 231 4.20 -1.12 -15.17
C ALA A 231 4.30 -0.35 -13.85
N ARG A 232 4.78 0.91 -13.92
CA ARG A 232 4.64 1.85 -12.83
C ARG A 232 3.34 2.62 -13.00
N CYS A 233 2.47 2.56 -11.99
CA CYS A 233 1.15 3.17 -11.96
C CYS A 233 1.10 4.27 -10.91
N PHE A 234 0.28 5.31 -11.17
CA PHE A 234 0.17 6.51 -10.35
C PHE A 234 -1.30 6.82 -10.09
N ARG A 235 -1.70 6.93 -8.82
CA ARG A 235 -3.08 7.26 -8.43
C ARG A 235 -3.08 8.23 -7.26
N ASP A 236 -3.78 9.35 -7.41
CA ASP A 236 -3.96 10.33 -6.34
C ASP A 236 -5.21 9.95 -5.53
N GLU A 237 -5.00 9.06 -4.58
CA GLU A 237 -6.03 8.50 -3.71
C GLU A 237 -5.64 8.62 -2.24
N ASP A 238 -6.62 8.45 -1.34
CA ASP A 238 -6.36 8.35 0.09
C ASP A 238 -5.53 7.11 0.42
N LEU A 239 -4.45 7.32 1.19
CA LEU A 239 -3.50 6.25 1.49
C LEU A 239 -4.01 5.33 2.60
N ARG A 240 -3.86 4.03 2.35
CA ARG A 240 -4.11 2.92 3.28
C ARG A 240 -2.86 2.04 3.39
N PRO A 241 -2.78 1.08 4.32
CA PRO A 241 -1.62 0.16 4.41
C PRO A 241 -1.28 -0.55 3.08
N ASN A 242 -2.29 -0.85 2.27
CA ASN A 242 -2.19 -1.52 0.97
C ASN A 242 -2.32 -0.57 -0.24
N ARG A 243 -2.14 0.76 -0.05
CA ARG A 243 -2.17 1.77 -1.12
C ARG A 243 -0.98 2.71 -1.05
N GLN A 244 -0.43 3.03 -2.21
CA GLN A 244 0.62 4.02 -2.41
C GLN A 244 0.26 4.90 -3.63
N PRO A 245 0.70 6.18 -3.66
CA PRO A 245 0.40 7.06 -4.79
C PRO A 245 1.13 6.61 -6.07
N GLU A 246 2.18 5.84 -5.92
CA GLU A 246 2.91 5.17 -7.00
C GLU A 246 3.21 3.73 -6.60
N PHE A 247 2.87 2.79 -7.46
CA PHE A 247 2.98 1.35 -7.20
C PHE A 247 3.29 0.58 -8.49
N THR A 248 3.56 -0.71 -8.37
CA THR A 248 3.94 -1.54 -9.50
C THR A 248 2.88 -2.60 -9.78
N GLN A 249 2.48 -2.74 -11.05
CA GLN A 249 1.60 -3.78 -11.54
C GLN A 249 2.33 -4.66 -12.56
N LEU A 250 1.93 -5.93 -12.64
CA LEU A 250 2.05 -6.70 -13.85
C LEU A 250 0.81 -6.42 -14.69
N ASP A 251 0.97 -5.77 -15.81
CA ASP A 251 -0.08 -5.59 -16.82
C ASP A 251 0.14 -6.57 -17.97
N LEU A 252 -0.92 -7.30 -18.35
CA LEU A 252 -0.91 -8.29 -19.40
C LEU A 252 -2.12 -8.10 -20.29
N GLU A 253 -1.96 -8.31 -21.61
CA GLU A 253 -3.04 -8.30 -22.60
C GLU A 253 -2.72 -9.29 -23.71
N ALA A 254 -3.74 -10.00 -24.22
CA ALA A 254 -3.59 -10.94 -25.33
C ALA A 254 -4.77 -10.88 -26.30
N SER A 255 -4.50 -11.13 -27.58
CA SER A 255 -5.49 -11.15 -28.66
C SER A 255 -6.02 -12.57 -28.91
N PHE A 256 -7.25 -12.63 -29.43
CA PHE A 256 -7.92 -13.88 -29.84
C PHE A 256 -8.08 -14.89 -28.70
N ILE A 257 -8.41 -14.40 -27.51
CA ILE A 257 -8.57 -15.18 -26.28
C ILE A 257 -9.96 -15.02 -25.66
N ASP A 258 -10.25 -15.89 -24.72
CA ASP A 258 -11.34 -15.81 -23.75
C ASP A 258 -10.82 -15.78 -22.30
N GLU A 259 -11.70 -15.84 -21.32
CA GLU A 259 -11.36 -15.80 -19.89
C GLU A 259 -10.54 -17.01 -19.48
N GLU A 260 -10.80 -18.20 -20.08
CA GLU A 260 -10.11 -19.44 -19.73
C GLU A 260 -8.59 -19.34 -19.97
N PHE A 261 -8.20 -18.69 -21.07
CA PHE A 261 -6.80 -18.43 -21.37
C PHE A 261 -6.13 -17.61 -20.25
N ILE A 262 -6.82 -16.58 -19.75
CA ILE A 262 -6.29 -15.74 -18.66
C ILE A 262 -6.22 -16.53 -17.35
N TYR A 263 -7.26 -17.28 -17.03
CA TYR A 263 -7.30 -18.09 -15.82
C TYR A 263 -6.14 -19.08 -15.79
N GLU A 264 -5.94 -19.85 -16.85
CA GLU A 264 -4.88 -20.84 -16.95
C GLU A 264 -3.48 -20.23 -16.71
N ILE A 265 -3.17 -19.14 -17.39
CA ILE A 265 -1.85 -18.49 -17.30
C ILE A 265 -1.64 -17.86 -15.93
N ILE A 266 -2.63 -17.16 -15.41
CA ILE A 266 -2.49 -16.41 -14.15
C ILE A 266 -2.51 -17.35 -12.95
N GLU A 267 -3.27 -18.42 -12.96
CA GLU A 267 -3.22 -19.45 -11.92
C GLU A 267 -1.82 -20.05 -11.81
N GLU A 268 -1.25 -20.51 -12.95
CA GLU A 268 0.10 -21.08 -12.98
C GLU A 268 1.15 -20.06 -12.53
N LEU A 269 1.07 -18.81 -13.00
CA LEU A 269 1.96 -17.74 -12.59
C LEU A 269 1.89 -17.50 -11.07
N THR A 270 0.67 -17.43 -10.54
CA THR A 270 0.43 -17.17 -9.12
C THR A 270 1.00 -18.30 -8.26
N VAL A 271 0.78 -19.53 -8.62
CA VAL A 271 1.36 -20.70 -7.93
C VAL A 271 2.89 -20.63 -7.92
N ARG A 272 3.52 -20.33 -9.06
CA ARG A 272 5.00 -20.24 -9.17
C ARG A 272 5.57 -19.14 -8.27
N VAL A 273 4.97 -17.95 -8.25
CA VAL A 273 5.50 -16.83 -7.46
C VAL A 273 5.26 -17.03 -5.96
N PHE A 274 4.14 -17.63 -5.56
CA PHE A 274 3.87 -17.95 -4.16
C PHE A 274 4.82 -19.06 -3.65
N ALA A 275 5.16 -20.03 -4.47
CA ALA A 275 6.14 -21.07 -4.13
C ALA A 275 7.53 -20.49 -3.81
N LEU A 276 7.94 -19.35 -4.40
CA LEU A 276 9.19 -18.65 -4.03
C LEU A 276 9.19 -18.17 -2.56
N GLY A 277 8.03 -17.96 -1.97
CA GLY A 277 7.84 -17.64 -0.55
C GLY A 277 7.55 -18.86 0.32
N GLY A 278 7.61 -20.08 -0.23
CA GLY A 278 7.26 -21.31 0.48
C GLY A 278 5.75 -21.45 0.75
N LYS A 279 4.90 -20.85 -0.10
CA LYS A 279 3.45 -20.89 0.02
C LYS A 279 2.87 -21.75 -1.09
N ASP A 280 2.03 -22.71 -0.70
CA ASP A 280 1.34 -23.62 -1.65
C ASP A 280 -0.08 -23.12 -1.92
N LEU A 281 -0.44 -23.03 -3.19
CA LEU A 281 -1.79 -22.68 -3.63
C LEU A 281 -2.42 -23.88 -4.37
N PRO A 282 -3.63 -24.30 -3.97
CA PRO A 282 -4.32 -25.38 -4.66
C PRO A 282 -4.85 -24.92 -6.03
N ARG A 283 -4.75 -25.76 -7.05
CA ARG A 283 -5.34 -25.57 -8.39
C ARG A 283 -6.34 -26.68 -8.72
N PRO A 284 -7.35 -26.40 -9.58
CA PRO A 284 -7.71 -25.09 -10.14
C PRO A 284 -8.28 -24.14 -9.09
N PHE A 285 -8.21 -22.81 -9.34
CA PHE A 285 -8.83 -21.83 -8.45
C PHE A 285 -10.34 -21.87 -8.62
N PRO A 286 -11.13 -21.91 -7.53
CA PRO A 286 -12.58 -21.85 -7.60
C PRO A 286 -13.05 -20.58 -8.31
N ARG A 287 -14.21 -20.65 -8.95
CA ARG A 287 -14.90 -19.51 -9.55
C ARG A 287 -16.17 -19.25 -8.80
N MET A 288 -16.42 -17.98 -8.49
CA MET A 288 -17.58 -17.51 -7.77
C MET A 288 -18.20 -16.35 -8.55
N GLU A 289 -19.51 -16.37 -8.74
CA GLU A 289 -20.23 -15.25 -9.31
C GLU A 289 -20.14 -14.03 -8.39
N TYR A 290 -20.05 -12.82 -8.95
CA TYR A 290 -20.11 -11.58 -8.15
C TYR A 290 -21.36 -11.54 -7.25
N SER A 291 -22.51 -11.93 -7.81
CA SER A 291 -23.77 -11.99 -7.05
C SER A 291 -23.70 -12.94 -5.86
N GLU A 292 -23.06 -14.11 -6.03
CA GLU A 292 -22.83 -15.08 -4.97
C GLU A 292 -21.89 -14.54 -3.90
N ALA A 293 -20.80 -13.86 -4.31
CA ALA A 293 -19.86 -13.24 -3.38
C ALA A 293 -20.53 -12.18 -2.51
N ILE A 294 -21.35 -11.32 -3.09
CA ILE A 294 -22.11 -10.31 -2.35
C ILE A 294 -23.19 -10.97 -1.48
N GLU A 295 -23.90 -11.97 -2.00
CA GLU A 295 -24.99 -12.64 -1.27
C GLU A 295 -24.47 -13.37 -0.03
N HIS A 296 -23.38 -14.15 -0.15
CA HIS A 296 -22.89 -15.02 0.91
C HIS A 296 -21.73 -14.45 1.74
N TYR A 297 -21.07 -13.38 1.30
CA TYR A 297 -19.94 -12.80 2.00
C TYR A 297 -19.99 -11.28 2.17
N GLY A 298 -20.94 -10.61 1.49
CA GLY A 298 -21.12 -9.16 1.57
C GLY A 298 -19.99 -8.34 0.96
N THR A 299 -19.15 -8.96 0.12
CA THR A 299 -17.97 -8.33 -0.50
C THR A 299 -17.61 -9.01 -1.81
N ASP A 300 -17.03 -8.26 -2.73
CA ASP A 300 -16.46 -8.73 -4.00
C ASP A 300 -15.11 -9.46 -3.83
N ARG A 301 -14.58 -9.51 -2.63
CA ARG A 301 -13.30 -10.17 -2.29
C ARG A 301 -13.43 -11.02 -1.03
N PRO A 302 -14.17 -12.12 -1.10
CA PRO A 302 -14.42 -12.96 0.07
C PRO A 302 -13.16 -13.71 0.54
N ASP A 303 -13.00 -13.83 1.86
CA ASP A 303 -12.03 -14.75 2.44
C ASP A 303 -12.70 -16.11 2.64
N ILE A 304 -12.29 -17.10 1.85
CA ILE A 304 -12.86 -18.46 1.87
C ILE A 304 -12.01 -19.46 2.66
N ARG A 305 -11.10 -18.98 3.52
CA ARG A 305 -10.31 -19.87 4.39
C ARG A 305 -11.10 -20.48 5.53
N PHE A 306 -12.23 -19.91 5.86
CA PHE A 306 -13.11 -20.33 6.94
C PHE A 306 -14.58 -20.14 6.56
N ASP A 307 -15.46 -20.90 7.19
CA ASP A 307 -16.90 -20.86 6.96
C ASP A 307 -17.54 -19.54 7.41
N MET A 308 -18.82 -19.55 7.73
CA MET A 308 -19.68 -18.42 8.09
C MET A 308 -20.19 -17.65 6.85
N ALA A 309 -20.67 -18.39 5.84
CA ALA A 309 -21.44 -17.80 4.74
C ALA A 309 -22.74 -17.19 5.27
N PHE A 310 -23.18 -16.10 4.64
CA PHE A 310 -24.39 -15.42 5.04
C PHE A 310 -25.62 -16.12 4.49
N GLU A 311 -26.67 -16.15 5.29
CA GLU A 311 -27.99 -16.66 4.92
C GLU A 311 -29.05 -15.59 5.13
N ASP A 312 -29.92 -15.42 4.15
CA ASP A 312 -31.14 -14.63 4.27
C ASP A 312 -32.22 -15.44 5.02
N VAL A 313 -32.74 -14.88 6.08
CA VAL A 313 -33.78 -15.48 6.91
C VAL A 313 -35.08 -14.65 6.96
N THR A 314 -35.18 -13.64 6.12
CA THR A 314 -36.28 -12.70 6.08
C THR A 314 -37.65 -13.42 5.90
N ASP A 315 -37.68 -14.43 5.01
CA ASP A 315 -38.88 -15.25 4.75
C ASP A 315 -39.30 -16.10 5.94
N ILE A 316 -38.35 -16.53 6.77
CA ILE A 316 -38.61 -17.37 7.96
C ILE A 316 -39.24 -16.54 9.09
N VAL A 317 -38.79 -15.29 9.25
CA VAL A 317 -39.12 -14.45 10.39
C VAL A 317 -40.10 -13.29 10.04
N GLN A 318 -40.74 -13.35 8.88
CA GLN A 318 -41.62 -12.28 8.41
C GLN A 318 -42.84 -12.02 9.36
N ASP A 319 -43.37 -13.07 9.99
CA ASP A 319 -44.54 -13.00 10.88
C ASP A 319 -44.14 -13.06 12.37
N THR A 320 -42.85 -12.94 12.69
CA THR A 320 -42.31 -13.09 14.05
C THR A 320 -42.97 -12.13 15.05
N GLY A 321 -43.10 -12.54 16.31
CA GLY A 321 -43.49 -11.69 17.44
C GLY A 321 -42.43 -10.62 17.79
N TYR A 322 -41.20 -10.71 17.26
CA TYR A 322 -40.17 -9.75 17.54
C TYR A 322 -40.37 -8.45 16.74
N SER A 323 -40.78 -7.41 17.44
CA SER A 323 -41.24 -6.14 16.86
C SER A 323 -40.17 -5.46 15.97
N VAL A 324 -38.89 -5.58 16.33
CA VAL A 324 -37.78 -4.97 15.57
C VAL A 324 -37.69 -5.57 14.16
N PHE A 325 -37.71 -6.89 14.03
CA PHE A 325 -37.64 -7.56 12.73
C PHE A 325 -38.90 -7.23 11.91
N ARG A 326 -40.08 -7.32 12.51
CA ARG A 326 -41.33 -7.02 11.83
C ARG A 326 -41.36 -5.58 11.28
N GLN A 327 -40.87 -4.60 12.06
CA GLN A 327 -40.80 -3.21 11.60
C GLN A 327 -39.84 -3.02 10.44
N ILE A 328 -38.68 -3.69 10.48
CA ILE A 328 -37.70 -3.61 9.40
C ILE A 328 -38.23 -4.25 8.13
N ILE A 329 -38.84 -5.44 8.23
CA ILE A 329 -39.42 -6.14 7.08
C ILE A 329 -40.57 -5.32 6.48
N SER A 330 -41.47 -4.75 7.32
CA SER A 330 -42.58 -3.92 6.84
C SER A 330 -42.14 -2.65 6.10
N ASN A 331 -40.91 -2.20 6.34
CA ASN A 331 -40.25 -1.10 5.63
C ASN A 331 -39.42 -1.56 4.42
N GLY A 332 -39.56 -2.81 3.97
CA GLY A 332 -38.82 -3.36 2.85
C GLY A 332 -37.37 -3.76 3.16
N GLY A 333 -37.03 -3.88 4.43
CA GLY A 333 -35.71 -4.32 4.90
C GLY A 333 -35.52 -5.84 4.86
N GLN A 334 -34.33 -6.29 5.22
CA GLN A 334 -33.87 -7.66 5.16
C GLN A 334 -33.24 -8.08 6.50
N ILE A 335 -33.27 -9.38 6.80
CA ILE A 335 -32.59 -9.98 7.93
C ILE A 335 -31.64 -11.05 7.38
N LYS A 336 -30.34 -10.80 7.52
CA LYS A 336 -29.29 -11.74 7.17
C LYS A 336 -28.42 -12.08 8.36
N GLY A 337 -27.74 -13.22 8.30
CA GLY A 337 -26.84 -13.63 9.35
C GLY A 337 -25.91 -14.76 8.92
N PHE A 338 -25.13 -15.25 9.86
CA PHE A 338 -24.26 -16.42 9.70
C PHE A 338 -24.21 -17.25 10.96
N CYS A 339 -23.74 -18.49 10.83
CA CYS A 339 -23.56 -19.42 11.92
C CYS A 339 -22.08 -19.55 12.28
N VAL A 340 -21.76 -19.39 13.58
CA VAL A 340 -20.43 -19.62 14.14
C VAL A 340 -20.42 -21.01 14.76
N LYS A 341 -19.79 -21.97 14.08
CA LYS A 341 -19.81 -23.37 14.42
C LYS A 341 -19.04 -23.70 15.70
N GLY A 342 -19.69 -24.44 16.64
CA GLY A 342 -19.05 -24.98 17.84
C GLY A 342 -18.57 -23.95 18.86
N GLN A 343 -18.98 -22.68 18.78
CA GLN A 343 -18.39 -21.58 19.56
C GLN A 343 -19.31 -21.04 20.68
N ALA A 344 -20.39 -21.72 21.02
CA ALA A 344 -21.31 -21.29 22.07
C ALA A 344 -20.62 -21.16 23.45
N ALA A 345 -19.60 -21.95 23.73
CA ALA A 345 -18.84 -21.86 24.98
C ALA A 345 -17.92 -20.63 25.02
N ALA A 346 -17.21 -20.37 23.93
CA ALA A 346 -16.27 -19.24 23.80
C ALA A 346 -16.98 -17.89 23.75
N LEU A 347 -18.12 -17.83 23.06
CA LEU A 347 -18.95 -16.63 22.95
C LEU A 347 -20.00 -16.62 24.06
N SER A 348 -19.64 -16.22 25.30
CA SER A 348 -20.59 -16.13 26.41
C SER A 348 -21.74 -15.14 26.14
N LYS A 349 -22.88 -15.28 26.84
CA LYS A 349 -24.02 -14.35 26.74
C LYS A 349 -23.59 -12.90 26.99
N ASN A 350 -22.66 -12.68 27.92
CA ASN A 350 -22.12 -11.34 28.21
C ASN A 350 -21.31 -10.78 27.01
N VAL A 351 -20.46 -11.59 26.40
CA VAL A 351 -19.67 -11.22 25.22
C VAL A 351 -20.60 -10.86 24.05
N LEU A 352 -21.56 -11.73 23.73
CA LEU A 352 -22.50 -11.51 22.65
C LEU A 352 -23.35 -10.25 22.84
N GLN A 353 -23.86 -10.02 24.08
CA GLN A 353 -24.74 -8.89 24.37
C GLN A 353 -23.98 -7.59 24.56
N ASN A 354 -22.98 -7.55 25.46
CA ASN A 354 -22.37 -6.30 25.91
C ASN A 354 -21.17 -5.86 25.07
N GLU A 355 -20.49 -6.80 24.42
CA GLU A 355 -19.38 -6.45 23.53
C GLU A 355 -19.85 -6.39 22.08
N TYR A 356 -20.40 -7.49 21.53
CA TYR A 356 -20.76 -7.53 20.12
C TYR A 356 -22.00 -6.71 19.80
N SER A 357 -23.15 -6.95 20.47
CA SER A 357 -24.40 -6.29 20.12
C SER A 357 -24.41 -4.81 20.48
N MET A 358 -23.82 -4.40 21.62
CA MET A 358 -23.86 -3.02 22.09
C MET A 358 -22.65 -2.16 21.69
N LYS A 359 -21.52 -2.74 21.30
CA LYS A 359 -20.30 -1.95 20.99
C LYS A 359 -19.73 -2.25 19.61
N ILE A 360 -19.43 -3.53 19.31
CA ILE A 360 -18.70 -3.89 18.08
C ILE A 360 -19.60 -3.72 16.85
N ALA A 361 -20.80 -4.31 16.82
CA ALA A 361 -21.70 -4.15 15.69
C ALA A 361 -22.10 -2.67 15.45
N PRO A 362 -22.39 -1.85 16.47
CA PRO A 362 -22.57 -0.42 16.28
C PRO A 362 -21.36 0.33 15.75
N SER A 363 -20.14 -0.08 16.11
CA SER A 363 -18.91 0.54 15.56
C SER A 363 -18.74 0.28 14.05
N PHE A 364 -19.38 -0.76 13.52
CA PHE A 364 -19.47 -1.05 12.08
C PHE A 364 -20.71 -0.44 11.41
N GLY A 365 -21.55 0.30 12.15
CA GLY A 365 -22.71 1.03 11.63
C GLY A 365 -24.07 0.39 11.90
N ALA A 366 -24.14 -0.79 12.50
CA ALA A 366 -25.42 -1.41 12.85
C ALA A 366 -26.11 -0.71 14.03
N LYS A 367 -27.44 -0.70 14.05
CA LYS A 367 -28.21 -0.25 15.22
C LYS A 367 -28.17 -1.25 16.38
N GLY A 368 -27.79 -2.50 16.10
CA GLY A 368 -27.65 -3.60 17.04
C GLY A 368 -27.43 -4.92 16.31
N MET A 369 -27.19 -5.97 17.06
CA MET A 369 -26.97 -7.32 16.55
C MET A 369 -27.85 -8.30 17.33
N THR A 370 -28.53 -9.16 16.62
CA THR A 370 -29.29 -10.28 17.20
C THR A 370 -28.40 -11.52 17.24
N TRP A 371 -28.48 -12.26 18.35
CA TRP A 371 -27.76 -13.50 18.50
C TRP A 371 -28.62 -14.59 19.15
N MET A 372 -28.38 -15.85 18.80
CA MET A 372 -29.00 -17.02 19.42
C MET A 372 -27.96 -18.13 19.50
N LYS A 373 -27.95 -18.88 20.62
CA LYS A 373 -27.11 -20.08 20.81
C LYS A 373 -27.97 -21.32 20.60
N VAL A 374 -27.38 -22.36 20.07
CA VAL A 374 -27.98 -23.70 20.05
C VAL A 374 -27.47 -24.48 21.24
N ILE A 375 -28.35 -24.81 22.20
CA ILE A 375 -28.05 -25.57 23.41
C ILE A 375 -29.10 -26.67 23.55
N ASP A 376 -28.66 -27.91 23.71
CA ASP A 376 -29.52 -29.10 23.83
C ASP A 376 -30.58 -29.17 22.70
N GLY A 377 -30.15 -28.86 21.46
CA GLY A 377 -31.00 -28.86 20.25
C GLY A 377 -32.08 -27.78 20.24
N SER A 378 -31.94 -26.73 21.03
CA SER A 378 -32.89 -25.62 21.12
C SER A 378 -32.18 -24.26 21.08
N LEU A 379 -32.86 -23.24 20.52
CA LEU A 379 -32.34 -21.88 20.53
C LEU A 379 -32.46 -21.24 21.90
N GLU A 380 -31.37 -20.67 22.39
CA GLU A 380 -31.34 -19.84 23.61
C GLU A 380 -30.92 -18.40 23.28
N SER A 381 -31.76 -17.45 23.68
CA SER A 381 -31.50 -16.02 23.60
C SER A 381 -32.47 -15.24 24.51
N ASN A 382 -32.16 -13.98 24.79
CA ASN A 382 -33.05 -13.07 25.50
C ASN A 382 -34.32 -12.67 24.68
N ILE A 383 -34.36 -13.02 23.41
CA ILE A 383 -35.46 -12.71 22.49
C ILE A 383 -36.18 -13.96 21.94
N VAL A 384 -35.71 -15.17 22.26
CA VAL A 384 -36.23 -16.41 21.68
C VAL A 384 -37.71 -16.61 21.89
N GLN A 385 -38.30 -16.07 23.00
CA GLN A 385 -39.70 -16.14 23.32
C GLN A 385 -40.62 -15.42 22.31
N PHE A 386 -40.07 -14.56 21.47
CA PHE A 386 -40.82 -13.86 20.43
C PHE A 386 -40.91 -14.67 19.12
N PHE A 387 -40.21 -15.79 19.04
CA PHE A 387 -40.18 -16.65 17.85
C PHE A 387 -40.97 -17.93 18.08
N THR A 388 -41.83 -18.27 17.17
CA THR A 388 -42.56 -19.54 17.19
C THR A 388 -41.60 -20.73 17.04
N ARG A 389 -42.05 -21.92 17.44
CA ARG A 389 -41.23 -23.13 17.26
C ARG A 389 -40.90 -23.42 15.79
N ALA A 390 -41.84 -23.08 14.88
CA ALA A 390 -41.61 -23.21 13.44
C ALA A 390 -40.52 -22.29 12.94
N GLU A 391 -40.51 -21.02 13.35
CA GLU A 391 -39.44 -20.06 13.01
C GLU A 391 -38.10 -20.48 13.59
N GLN A 392 -38.04 -20.91 14.86
CA GLN A 392 -36.83 -21.42 15.48
C GLN A 392 -36.23 -22.60 14.70
N ASN A 393 -37.06 -23.59 14.34
CA ASN A 393 -36.64 -24.73 13.55
C ASN A 393 -36.21 -24.31 12.12
N GLY A 394 -36.91 -23.34 11.53
CA GLY A 394 -36.56 -22.74 10.24
C GLY A 394 -35.19 -22.10 10.25
N LEU A 395 -34.90 -21.29 11.29
CA LEU A 395 -33.60 -20.66 11.49
C LEU A 395 -32.49 -21.72 11.63
N MET A 396 -32.67 -22.70 12.52
CA MET A 396 -31.67 -23.76 12.69
C MET A 396 -31.41 -24.52 11.37
N LYS A 397 -32.47 -24.82 10.63
CA LYS A 397 -32.34 -25.50 9.33
C LYS A 397 -31.63 -24.64 8.28
N ARG A 398 -31.98 -23.36 8.13
CA ARG A 398 -31.39 -22.44 7.16
C ARG A 398 -29.92 -22.23 7.40
N PHE A 399 -29.50 -22.06 8.65
CA PHE A 399 -28.10 -21.93 9.03
C PHE A 399 -27.37 -23.26 9.16
N GLY A 400 -28.04 -24.41 8.97
CA GLY A 400 -27.48 -25.73 9.23
C GLY A 400 -26.93 -25.84 10.66
N ALA A 401 -27.59 -25.21 11.63
CA ALA A 401 -27.07 -25.05 12.98
C ALA A 401 -27.25 -26.32 13.82
N GLU A 402 -26.20 -26.66 14.57
CA GLU A 402 -26.11 -27.82 15.44
C GLU A 402 -25.87 -27.39 16.89
N ASP A 403 -25.92 -28.34 17.83
CA ASP A 403 -25.65 -28.06 19.23
C ASP A 403 -24.25 -27.49 19.44
N GLY A 404 -24.15 -26.42 20.22
CA GLY A 404 -22.91 -25.69 20.43
C GLY A 404 -22.64 -24.54 19.45
N ASP A 405 -23.52 -24.31 18.48
CA ASP A 405 -23.39 -23.20 17.50
C ASP A 405 -23.94 -21.87 18.01
N VAL A 406 -23.53 -20.78 17.36
CA VAL A 406 -24.06 -19.43 17.60
C VAL A 406 -24.53 -18.81 16.29
N LEU A 407 -25.80 -18.40 16.24
CA LEU A 407 -26.38 -17.63 15.15
C LEU A 407 -26.20 -16.14 15.43
N ILE A 408 -25.74 -15.40 14.42
CA ILE A 408 -25.57 -13.95 14.45
C ILE A 408 -26.34 -13.36 13.29
N MET A 409 -27.20 -12.36 13.56
CA MET A 409 -28.08 -11.75 12.57
C MET A 409 -28.06 -10.23 12.67
N ILE A 410 -28.08 -9.58 11.53
CA ILE A 410 -28.24 -8.13 11.36
C ILE A 410 -29.53 -7.87 10.57
N ALA A 411 -30.23 -6.84 10.96
CA ALA A 411 -31.48 -6.41 10.33
C ALA A 411 -31.44 -4.91 10.03
N ASP A 412 -31.64 -4.53 8.79
CA ASP A 412 -31.74 -3.13 8.35
C ASP A 412 -32.55 -3.02 7.04
N VAL A 413 -32.93 -1.79 6.68
CA VAL A 413 -33.55 -1.49 5.36
C VAL A 413 -32.49 -1.35 4.27
N SER A 414 -31.23 -1.06 4.62
CA SER A 414 -30.09 -0.96 3.70
C SER A 414 -29.38 -2.32 3.57
N ARG A 415 -29.46 -2.91 2.39
CA ARG A 415 -28.74 -4.17 2.08
C ARG A 415 -27.23 -4.00 2.14
N ASP A 416 -26.72 -2.86 1.70
CA ASP A 416 -25.29 -2.56 1.71
C ASP A 416 -24.77 -2.49 3.15
N LEU A 417 -25.52 -1.82 4.06
CA LEU A 417 -25.15 -1.78 5.47
C LEU A 417 -25.13 -3.18 6.11
N ILE A 418 -26.10 -4.04 5.80
CA ILE A 418 -26.12 -5.42 6.29
C ILE A 418 -24.85 -6.16 5.83
N SER A 419 -24.52 -6.05 4.55
CA SER A 419 -23.35 -6.68 3.96
C SER A 419 -22.05 -6.20 4.60
N GLU A 420 -21.86 -4.88 4.74
CA GLU A 420 -20.65 -4.29 5.37
C GLU A 420 -20.50 -4.72 6.84
N VAL A 421 -21.60 -4.69 7.60
CA VAL A 421 -21.57 -5.06 9.02
C VAL A 421 -21.31 -6.55 9.20
N LEU A 422 -22.01 -7.42 8.46
CA LEU A 422 -21.81 -8.86 8.54
C LEU A 422 -20.41 -9.27 8.11
N CYS A 423 -19.86 -8.68 7.03
CA CYS A 423 -18.49 -8.91 6.58
C CYS A 423 -17.48 -8.55 7.68
N SER A 424 -17.64 -7.37 8.30
CA SER A 424 -16.79 -6.91 9.38
C SER A 424 -16.89 -7.78 10.63
N LEU A 425 -18.10 -8.18 11.03
CA LEU A 425 -18.34 -9.10 12.16
C LEU A 425 -17.76 -10.48 11.89
N ARG A 426 -17.93 -11.01 10.69
CA ARG A 426 -17.41 -12.30 10.26
C ARG A 426 -15.87 -12.36 10.43
N LEU A 427 -15.18 -11.37 9.91
CA LEU A 427 -13.71 -11.28 10.02
C LEU A 427 -13.27 -11.07 11.47
N HIS A 428 -13.92 -10.18 12.22
CA HIS A 428 -13.59 -9.91 13.62
C HIS A 428 -13.78 -11.15 14.53
N ILE A 429 -14.86 -11.92 14.31
CA ILE A 429 -15.13 -13.14 15.07
C ILE A 429 -14.12 -14.23 14.70
N ALA A 430 -13.81 -14.38 13.41
CA ALA A 430 -12.86 -15.35 12.94
C ALA A 430 -11.45 -15.10 13.48
N ASP A 431 -11.02 -13.84 13.53
CA ASP A 431 -9.74 -13.44 14.12
C ASP A 431 -9.71 -13.70 15.62
N ARG A 432 -10.72 -13.22 16.36
CA ARG A 432 -10.82 -13.39 17.83
C ARG A 432 -10.83 -14.86 18.29
N LEU A 433 -11.46 -15.71 17.51
CA LEU A 433 -11.60 -17.15 17.82
C LEU A 433 -10.53 -18.01 17.15
N GLU A 434 -9.55 -17.40 16.50
CA GLU A 434 -8.44 -18.08 15.81
C GLU A 434 -8.95 -19.12 14.78
N LEU A 435 -10.08 -18.79 14.09
CA LEU A 435 -10.69 -19.68 13.09
C LEU A 435 -10.00 -19.61 11.72
N ILE A 436 -9.15 -18.63 11.51
CA ILE A 436 -8.42 -18.44 10.26
C ILE A 436 -7.17 -19.31 10.30
N PRO A 437 -7.06 -20.35 9.46
CA PRO A 437 -5.90 -21.22 9.47
C PRO A 437 -4.61 -20.46 9.14
N GLU A 438 -3.60 -20.61 9.98
CA GLU A 438 -2.27 -20.07 9.71
C GLU A 438 -1.67 -20.68 8.43
N ASN A 439 -0.91 -19.90 7.69
CA ASN A 439 -0.23 -20.33 6.46
C ASN A 439 -1.12 -20.99 5.39
N SER A 440 -2.45 -20.80 5.47
CA SER A 440 -3.39 -21.26 4.46
C SER A 440 -3.63 -20.14 3.42
N TYR A 441 -3.55 -20.50 2.14
CA TYR A 441 -3.81 -19.59 1.02
C TYR A 441 -4.91 -20.17 0.15
N ARG A 442 -6.01 -19.46 0.00
CA ARG A 442 -7.20 -19.87 -0.76
C ARG A 442 -7.51 -18.84 -1.84
N PRO A 443 -6.96 -19.04 -3.03
CA PRO A 443 -7.29 -18.20 -4.19
C PRO A 443 -8.67 -18.54 -4.73
N LEU A 444 -9.34 -17.54 -5.32
CA LEU A 444 -10.56 -17.72 -6.11
C LEU A 444 -10.65 -16.62 -7.16
N TRP A 445 -11.39 -16.90 -8.21
CA TRP A 445 -11.85 -15.91 -9.17
C TRP A 445 -13.25 -15.44 -8.81
N VAL A 446 -13.46 -14.13 -8.71
CA VAL A 446 -14.79 -13.54 -8.71
C VAL A 446 -15.07 -13.06 -10.13
N CYS A 447 -16.21 -13.48 -10.70
CA CYS A 447 -16.53 -13.31 -12.11
C CYS A 447 -17.88 -12.61 -12.31
N ASN A 448 -18.14 -12.20 -13.56
CA ASN A 448 -19.43 -11.68 -13.98
C ASN A 448 -19.94 -10.49 -13.15
N PHE A 449 -19.05 -9.52 -12.93
CA PHE A 449 -19.38 -8.27 -12.26
C PHE A 449 -20.47 -7.51 -13.02
N PRO A 450 -21.29 -6.68 -12.34
CA PRO A 450 -22.13 -5.70 -13.01
C PRO A 450 -21.27 -4.79 -13.90
N LEU A 451 -21.78 -4.47 -15.10
CA LEU A 451 -21.07 -3.53 -15.99
C LEU A 451 -21.15 -2.10 -15.43
N PHE A 452 -22.30 -1.75 -14.87
CA PHE A 452 -22.59 -0.42 -14.35
C PHE A 452 -23.05 -0.48 -12.89
N GLU A 453 -22.75 0.60 -12.19
CA GLU A 453 -23.27 0.91 -10.85
C GLU A 453 -23.93 2.28 -10.83
N LEU A 454 -24.77 2.52 -9.82
CA LEU A 454 -25.33 3.84 -9.59
C LEU A 454 -24.54 4.54 -8.46
N LYS A 455 -23.77 5.58 -8.81
CA LYS A 455 -22.96 6.34 -7.86
C LYS A 455 -23.40 7.81 -7.89
N ASP A 456 -23.77 8.33 -6.74
CA ASP A 456 -24.31 9.71 -6.61
C ASP A 456 -25.43 10.02 -7.61
N GLY A 457 -26.32 9.05 -7.89
CA GLY A 457 -27.43 9.17 -8.83
C GLY A 457 -27.04 9.16 -10.32
N LYS A 458 -25.78 8.82 -10.64
CA LYS A 458 -25.28 8.70 -12.00
C LYS A 458 -24.79 7.29 -12.31
N VAL A 459 -24.96 6.86 -13.56
CA VAL A 459 -24.40 5.59 -14.02
C VAL A 459 -22.87 5.73 -14.12
N SER A 460 -22.17 4.82 -13.49
CA SER A 460 -20.71 4.69 -13.49
C SER A 460 -20.32 3.26 -13.91
N SER A 461 -19.15 3.06 -14.48
CA SER A 461 -18.64 1.71 -14.71
C SER A 461 -18.15 1.11 -13.40
N GLN A 462 -18.46 -0.16 -13.15
CA GLN A 462 -17.96 -0.90 -11.99
C GLN A 462 -16.42 -1.04 -12.04
N HIS A 463 -15.88 -1.45 -13.18
CA HIS A 463 -14.43 -1.51 -13.43
C HIS A 463 -13.99 -0.32 -14.29
N HIS A 464 -14.02 -0.50 -15.62
CA HIS A 464 -13.64 0.56 -16.57
C HIS A 464 -14.52 0.48 -17.84
N PRO A 465 -14.66 1.57 -18.61
CA PRO A 465 -15.62 1.65 -19.72
C PRO A 465 -15.25 0.82 -20.95
N PHE A 466 -14.15 0.05 -20.92
CA PHE A 466 -13.67 -0.79 -22.02
C PHE A 466 -14.00 -2.26 -21.81
N THR A 467 -14.69 -2.62 -20.74
CA THR A 467 -15.11 -3.97 -20.40
C THR A 467 -16.25 -4.42 -21.30
N MET A 468 -16.15 -5.66 -21.84
CA MET A 468 -17.19 -6.24 -22.67
C MET A 468 -18.45 -6.51 -21.85
N PRO A 469 -19.62 -5.99 -22.27
CA PRO A 469 -20.91 -6.34 -21.67
C PRO A 469 -21.34 -7.77 -22.04
N ASP A 470 -22.09 -8.40 -21.15
CA ASP A 470 -22.74 -9.70 -21.38
C ASP A 470 -24.23 -9.63 -21.02
N PRO A 471 -25.15 -9.67 -21.98
CA PRO A 471 -24.94 -9.76 -23.44
C PRO A 471 -24.43 -8.43 -24.05
N ALA A 472 -23.77 -8.54 -25.20
CA ALA A 472 -23.24 -7.37 -25.93
C ALA A 472 -24.32 -6.43 -26.51
N GLY A 473 -25.53 -6.94 -26.64
CA GLY A 473 -26.71 -6.18 -27.13
C GLY A 473 -27.54 -5.63 -25.98
N PHE A 474 -27.49 -4.30 -25.76
CA PHE A 474 -28.27 -3.62 -24.73
C PHE A 474 -28.72 -2.23 -25.17
N SER A 475 -29.72 -1.66 -24.49
CA SER A 475 -30.16 -0.29 -24.67
C SER A 475 -29.43 0.69 -23.78
N PRO A 476 -28.69 1.68 -24.32
CA PRO A 476 -27.87 2.59 -23.51
C PRO A 476 -28.70 3.63 -22.73
N THR A 477 -30.03 3.59 -22.80
CA THR A 477 -30.96 4.55 -22.17
C THR A 477 -31.97 3.91 -21.23
N ASN A 478 -32.02 2.58 -21.18
CA ASN A 478 -32.90 1.84 -20.27
C ASN A 478 -32.15 1.58 -18.95
N MET A 479 -32.49 2.31 -17.91
CA MET A 479 -31.81 2.26 -16.60
C MET A 479 -31.92 0.88 -15.94
N GLU A 480 -33.07 0.25 -16.01
CA GLU A 480 -33.27 -1.10 -15.44
C GLU A 480 -32.41 -2.15 -16.13
N GLU A 481 -32.33 -2.10 -17.46
CA GLU A 481 -31.48 -2.97 -18.26
C GLU A 481 -29.98 -2.70 -17.98
N LEU A 482 -29.57 -1.43 -17.84
CA LEU A 482 -28.18 -1.07 -17.54
C LEU A 482 -27.72 -1.59 -16.17
N LEU A 483 -28.54 -1.46 -15.13
CA LEU A 483 -28.20 -1.91 -13.78
C LEU A 483 -28.26 -3.44 -13.62
N GLY A 484 -28.99 -4.14 -14.51
CA GLY A 484 -29.02 -5.58 -14.56
C GLY A 484 -28.00 -6.22 -15.52
N LEU A 485 -27.18 -5.40 -16.20
CA LEU A 485 -26.25 -5.88 -17.21
C LEU A 485 -24.93 -6.35 -16.58
N ASN A 486 -24.57 -7.60 -16.80
CA ASN A 486 -23.29 -8.15 -16.40
C ASN A 486 -22.16 -7.77 -17.39
N SER A 487 -20.96 -7.99 -16.95
CA SER A 487 -19.76 -7.79 -17.74
C SER A 487 -18.87 -9.04 -17.71
N ARG A 488 -18.01 -9.15 -18.71
CA ARG A 488 -16.98 -10.20 -18.77
C ARG A 488 -15.72 -9.78 -18.00
N ALA A 489 -15.92 -9.28 -16.76
CA ALA A 489 -14.87 -8.92 -15.82
C ALA A 489 -14.62 -10.04 -14.82
N TYR A 490 -13.42 -10.10 -14.32
CA TYR A 490 -12.94 -11.08 -13.34
C TYR A 490 -11.85 -10.50 -12.45
N ASP A 491 -11.89 -10.82 -11.16
CA ASP A 491 -10.86 -10.45 -10.17
C ASP A 491 -10.28 -11.70 -9.52
N LEU A 492 -8.95 -11.71 -9.37
CA LEU A 492 -8.24 -12.71 -8.59
C LEU A 492 -8.17 -12.27 -7.15
N VAL A 493 -8.79 -13.03 -6.27
CA VAL A 493 -8.84 -12.80 -4.83
C VAL A 493 -8.05 -13.90 -4.12
N VAL A 494 -7.24 -13.52 -3.13
CA VAL A 494 -6.54 -14.46 -2.25
C VAL A 494 -6.72 -13.99 -0.82
N ASN A 495 -7.31 -14.84 0.05
CA ASN A 495 -7.45 -14.56 1.47
C ASN A 495 -8.17 -13.22 1.78
N GLY A 496 -9.20 -12.86 1.02
CA GLY A 496 -9.95 -11.61 1.22
C GLY A 496 -9.31 -10.36 0.63
N GLU A 497 -8.19 -10.49 -0.08
CA GLU A 497 -7.52 -9.39 -0.78
C GLU A 497 -7.54 -9.61 -2.29
N GLU A 498 -8.00 -8.62 -3.04
CA GLU A 498 -7.90 -8.56 -4.49
C GLU A 498 -6.42 -8.39 -4.89
N LEU A 499 -5.84 -9.38 -5.54
CA LEU A 499 -4.48 -9.28 -6.09
C LEU A 499 -4.47 -8.53 -7.42
N GLY A 500 -5.56 -8.55 -8.14
CA GLY A 500 -5.74 -7.81 -9.37
C GLY A 500 -6.96 -8.30 -10.14
N GLY A 501 -7.31 -7.56 -11.17
CA GLY A 501 -8.49 -7.81 -11.98
C GLY A 501 -8.27 -7.57 -13.46
N GLY A 502 -9.23 -8.02 -14.23
CA GLY A 502 -9.21 -7.91 -15.67
C GLY A 502 -10.56 -8.10 -16.32
N SER A 503 -10.58 -8.10 -17.63
CA SER A 503 -11.78 -8.40 -18.40
C SER A 503 -11.47 -8.77 -19.84
N ILE A 504 -12.43 -9.37 -20.51
CA ILE A 504 -12.49 -9.32 -21.97
C ILE A 504 -12.89 -7.90 -22.39
N ARG A 505 -12.26 -7.37 -23.44
CA ARG A 505 -12.42 -5.98 -23.84
C ARG A 505 -13.41 -5.83 -24.98
N ILE A 506 -14.01 -4.64 -25.03
CA ILE A 506 -14.81 -4.24 -26.20
C ILE A 506 -13.88 -4.06 -27.39
N HIS A 507 -14.10 -4.81 -28.46
CA HIS A 507 -13.37 -4.70 -29.73
C HIS A 507 -14.23 -4.14 -30.87
N LYS A 508 -15.54 -3.91 -30.64
CA LYS A 508 -16.46 -3.32 -31.63
C LYS A 508 -16.79 -1.87 -31.26
N MET A 509 -16.54 -0.96 -32.20
CA MET A 509 -16.80 0.48 -31.99
C MET A 509 -18.25 0.77 -31.60
N GLU A 510 -19.21 0.07 -32.19
CA GLU A 510 -20.63 0.29 -31.91
C GLU A 510 -20.97 -0.02 -30.45
N THR A 511 -20.45 -1.11 -29.90
CA THR A 511 -20.61 -1.47 -28.49
C THR A 511 -19.93 -0.43 -27.60
N GLN A 512 -18.73 0.02 -27.94
CA GLN A 512 -18.01 1.04 -27.18
C GLN A 512 -18.76 2.36 -27.11
N LYS A 513 -19.35 2.81 -28.24
CA LYS A 513 -20.19 4.00 -28.28
C LYS A 513 -21.44 3.88 -27.41
N LYS A 514 -22.06 2.68 -27.36
CA LYS A 514 -23.19 2.44 -26.46
C LYS A 514 -22.82 2.57 -24.98
N VAL A 515 -21.68 1.99 -24.57
CA VAL A 515 -21.16 2.12 -23.19
C VAL A 515 -20.89 3.57 -22.84
N PHE A 516 -20.21 4.34 -23.69
CA PHE A 516 -19.96 5.76 -23.45
C PHE A 516 -21.25 6.58 -23.34
N LYS A 517 -22.26 6.24 -24.17
CA LYS A 517 -23.57 6.88 -24.09
C LYS A 517 -24.31 6.55 -22.79
N ALA A 518 -24.24 5.31 -22.30
CA ALA A 518 -24.81 4.90 -21.02
C ALA A 518 -24.16 5.65 -19.84
N LEU A 519 -22.86 5.93 -19.92
CA LEU A 519 -22.10 6.73 -18.95
C LEU A 519 -22.38 8.25 -19.05
N GLY A 520 -23.28 8.68 -19.95
CA GLY A 520 -23.66 10.08 -20.13
C GLY A 520 -22.59 10.94 -20.80
N LEU A 521 -21.56 10.36 -21.45
CA LEU A 521 -20.55 11.11 -22.18
C LEU A 521 -21.11 11.69 -23.47
N THR A 522 -20.92 12.98 -23.69
CA THR A 522 -21.26 13.65 -24.96
C THR A 522 -20.33 13.19 -26.08
N LYS A 523 -20.71 13.43 -27.33
CA LYS A 523 -19.85 13.14 -28.49
C LYS A 523 -18.54 13.93 -28.44
N GLU A 524 -18.58 15.17 -27.99
CA GLU A 524 -17.40 16.03 -27.89
C GLU A 524 -16.45 15.55 -26.78
N GLU A 525 -16.97 15.20 -25.62
CA GLU A 525 -16.18 14.62 -24.54
C GLU A 525 -15.57 13.29 -24.93
N THR A 526 -16.33 12.42 -25.59
CA THR A 526 -15.88 11.14 -26.09
C THR A 526 -14.76 11.31 -27.10
N GLU A 527 -14.91 12.19 -28.10
CA GLU A 527 -13.86 12.48 -29.07
C GLU A 527 -12.63 13.13 -28.40
N THR A 528 -12.87 14.04 -27.48
CA THR A 528 -11.77 14.71 -26.78
C THR A 528 -10.96 13.73 -25.91
N LYS A 529 -11.60 12.84 -25.17
CA LYS A 529 -10.94 11.91 -24.25
C LYS A 529 -10.42 10.66 -24.94
N PHE A 530 -11.23 10.04 -25.79
CA PHE A 530 -11.04 8.70 -26.34
C PHE A 530 -11.03 8.62 -27.87
N GLY A 531 -11.07 9.75 -28.59
CA GLY A 531 -11.15 9.78 -30.04
C GLY A 531 -10.02 9.00 -30.75
N PHE A 532 -8.80 9.05 -30.23
CA PHE A 532 -7.67 8.29 -30.76
C PHE A 532 -7.88 6.77 -30.61
N PHE A 533 -8.46 6.32 -29.51
CA PHE A 533 -8.77 4.93 -29.24
C PHE A 533 -9.94 4.44 -30.10
N LEU A 534 -11.00 5.25 -30.21
CA LEU A 534 -12.14 4.92 -31.08
C LEU A 534 -11.72 4.76 -32.55
N ARG A 535 -10.86 5.66 -33.02
CA ARG A 535 -10.31 5.54 -34.38
C ARG A 535 -9.53 4.24 -34.58
N ALA A 536 -8.79 3.81 -33.59
CA ALA A 536 -8.05 2.53 -33.69
C ALA A 536 -8.99 1.32 -33.79
N LEU A 537 -10.16 1.34 -33.14
CA LEU A 537 -11.17 0.30 -33.28
C LEU A 537 -11.74 0.15 -34.70
N GLU A 538 -11.67 1.22 -35.52
CA GLU A 538 -12.13 1.21 -36.91
C GLU A 538 -11.25 0.39 -37.85
N TYR A 539 -10.01 0.06 -37.44
CA TYR A 539 -9.03 -0.62 -38.27
C TYR A 539 -8.90 -2.13 -37.97
N GLY A 540 -9.96 -2.76 -37.50
CA GLY A 540 -10.00 -4.21 -37.33
C GLY A 540 -9.39 -4.67 -36.01
N ALA A 541 -9.89 -4.17 -34.90
CA ALA A 541 -9.48 -4.60 -33.58
C ALA A 541 -9.84 -6.09 -33.35
N PRO A 542 -8.87 -6.92 -32.89
CA PRO A 542 -9.14 -8.31 -32.54
C PRO A 542 -9.97 -8.41 -31.27
N PRO A 543 -10.72 -9.50 -31.03
CA PRO A 543 -11.13 -9.86 -29.67
C PRO A 543 -9.89 -9.97 -28.79
N HIS A 544 -9.88 -9.33 -27.61
CA HIS A 544 -8.73 -9.34 -26.70
C HIS A 544 -9.18 -9.21 -25.25
N GLY A 545 -8.32 -9.56 -24.36
CA GLY A 545 -8.53 -9.49 -22.92
C GLY A 545 -7.20 -9.45 -22.15
N GLY A 546 -7.28 -9.14 -20.90
CA GLY A 546 -6.09 -9.04 -20.09
C GLY A 546 -6.37 -8.79 -18.61
N VAL A 547 -5.32 -8.71 -17.85
CA VAL A 547 -5.36 -8.57 -16.38
C VAL A 547 -4.27 -7.63 -15.91
N ALA A 548 -4.48 -7.00 -14.76
CA ALA A 548 -3.47 -6.23 -14.05
C ALA A 548 -3.34 -6.77 -12.61
N LEU A 549 -2.15 -7.26 -12.24
CA LEU A 549 -1.87 -7.77 -10.90
C LEU A 549 -1.00 -6.79 -10.11
N GLY A 550 -1.40 -6.47 -8.88
CA GLY A 550 -0.65 -5.60 -7.97
C GLY A 550 0.58 -6.32 -7.40
N ILE A 551 1.76 -6.11 -8.00
CA ILE A 551 3.01 -6.78 -7.58
C ILE A 551 3.36 -6.47 -6.12
N ASP A 552 3.21 -5.22 -5.68
CA ASP A 552 3.54 -4.83 -4.31
C ASP A 552 2.65 -5.56 -3.29
N ARG A 553 1.35 -5.69 -3.57
CA ARG A 553 0.38 -6.42 -2.74
C ARG A 553 0.69 -7.92 -2.71
N MET A 554 0.95 -8.50 -3.88
CA MET A 554 1.31 -9.91 -4.01
C MET A 554 2.57 -10.25 -3.19
N ILE A 555 3.61 -9.43 -3.29
CA ILE A 555 4.86 -9.62 -2.54
C ILE A 555 4.64 -9.46 -1.04
N ALA A 556 3.86 -8.47 -0.61
CA ALA A 556 3.53 -8.28 0.80
C ALA A 556 2.82 -9.51 1.38
N MET A 557 1.89 -10.10 0.63
CA MET A 557 1.18 -11.32 1.02
C MET A 557 2.12 -12.54 1.06
N ILE A 558 2.96 -12.73 0.05
CA ILE A 558 3.93 -13.84 -0.03
C ILE A 558 4.90 -13.80 1.15
N LEU A 559 5.36 -12.60 1.54
CA LEU A 559 6.31 -12.41 2.63
C LEU A 559 5.64 -12.19 3.99
N SER A 560 4.31 -12.23 4.05
CA SER A 560 3.52 -12.03 5.28
C SER A 560 3.88 -10.73 6.02
N VAL A 561 4.11 -9.63 5.27
CA VAL A 561 4.37 -8.30 5.85
C VAL A 561 3.10 -7.45 5.87
N PRO A 562 2.91 -6.59 6.89
CA PRO A 562 1.63 -5.90 7.13
C PRO A 562 1.34 -4.76 6.16
N SER A 563 2.31 -4.30 5.40
CA SER A 563 2.16 -3.14 4.51
C SER A 563 2.97 -3.26 3.23
N ILE A 564 2.41 -2.80 2.12
CA ILE A 564 3.16 -2.69 0.84
C ILE A 564 4.35 -1.73 0.94
N ARG A 565 4.38 -0.82 1.92
CA ARG A 565 5.54 0.05 2.18
C ARG A 565 6.79 -0.73 2.56
N ASP A 566 6.64 -1.89 3.16
CA ASP A 566 7.78 -2.73 3.54
C ASP A 566 8.45 -3.38 2.31
N VAL A 567 7.70 -3.63 1.25
CA VAL A 567 8.21 -4.25 0.01
C VAL A 567 8.63 -3.25 -1.07
N ILE A 568 8.43 -1.95 -0.83
CA ILE A 568 8.86 -0.86 -1.72
C ILE A 568 10.13 -0.22 -1.16
N ALA A 569 11.17 -0.05 -2.00
CA ALA A 569 12.44 0.48 -1.54
C ALA A 569 12.32 1.89 -0.93
N PHE A 570 11.59 2.80 -1.57
CA PHE A 570 11.39 4.19 -1.13
C PHE A 570 9.92 4.58 -1.21
N PRO A 571 9.07 4.10 -0.29
CA PRO A 571 7.64 4.42 -0.28
C PRO A 571 7.38 5.82 0.25
N LYS A 572 6.17 6.32 0.04
CA LYS A 572 5.64 7.48 0.76
C LYS A 572 5.05 7.02 2.10
N ASN A 573 5.06 7.91 3.11
CA ASN A 573 4.38 7.66 4.36
C ASN A 573 2.85 7.81 4.22
N ARG A 574 2.11 7.63 5.31
CA ARG A 574 0.63 7.73 5.35
C ARG A 574 0.06 9.09 4.92
N ARG A 575 0.90 10.13 4.86
CA ARG A 575 0.54 11.49 4.42
C ARG A 575 0.94 11.79 2.98
N ALA A 576 1.29 10.78 2.20
CA ALA A 576 1.82 10.91 0.84
C ALA A 576 3.15 11.70 0.76
N LEU A 577 3.90 11.79 1.86
CA LEU A 577 5.19 12.48 1.93
C LEU A 577 6.33 11.44 1.80
N CYS A 578 7.43 11.87 1.21
CA CYS A 578 8.70 11.14 1.29
C CYS A 578 9.56 11.74 2.42
N PRO A 579 9.66 11.13 3.61
CA PRO A 579 10.44 11.70 4.71
C PRO A 579 11.93 11.84 4.37
N LEU A 580 12.46 10.98 3.49
CA LEU A 580 13.85 11.01 3.05
C LEU A 580 14.16 12.25 2.19
N SER A 581 13.42 12.47 1.10
CA SER A 581 13.66 13.56 0.16
C SER A 581 12.86 14.83 0.48
N ARG A 582 11.91 14.74 1.40
CA ARG A 582 10.92 15.78 1.72
C ARG A 582 10.02 16.18 0.54
N ALA A 583 9.83 15.24 -0.40
CA ALA A 583 8.87 15.42 -1.49
C ALA A 583 7.43 15.16 -0.98
N PRO A 584 6.40 15.95 -1.47
CA PRO A 584 6.53 17.07 -2.39
C PRO A 584 7.16 18.30 -1.74
N SER A 585 7.88 19.09 -2.53
CA SER A 585 8.54 20.31 -2.10
C SER A 585 8.05 21.51 -2.91
N PRO A 586 8.20 22.75 -2.40
CA PRO A 586 7.90 23.95 -3.17
C PRO A 586 8.71 23.99 -4.48
N ALA A 587 8.07 24.41 -5.56
CA ALA A 587 8.75 24.65 -6.81
C ALA A 587 9.36 26.06 -6.85
N ASP A 588 10.47 26.23 -7.57
CA ASP A 588 11.09 27.53 -7.78
C ASP A 588 10.16 28.45 -8.58
N LYS A 589 10.13 29.72 -8.20
CA LYS A 589 9.26 30.72 -8.83
C LYS A 589 9.54 30.85 -10.34
N SER A 590 10.81 30.80 -10.76
CA SER A 590 11.22 30.82 -12.16
C SER A 590 10.63 29.65 -12.96
N HIS A 591 10.61 28.45 -12.38
CA HIS A 591 10.00 27.28 -13.01
C HIS A 591 8.49 27.43 -13.15
N LEU A 592 7.81 27.99 -12.14
CA LEU A 592 6.37 28.25 -12.23
C LEU A 592 6.03 29.31 -13.31
N GLU A 593 6.87 30.34 -13.45
CA GLU A 593 6.74 31.34 -14.49
C GLU A 593 6.96 30.76 -15.90
N GLU A 594 8.00 29.95 -16.09
CA GLU A 594 8.24 29.22 -17.35
C GLU A 594 7.06 28.33 -17.75
N LEU A 595 6.43 27.66 -16.76
CA LEU A 595 5.27 26.81 -16.99
C LEU A 595 3.97 27.61 -17.16
N ASN A 596 4.02 28.93 -17.03
CA ASN A 596 2.84 29.80 -17.06
C ASN A 596 1.78 29.44 -16.01
N LEU A 597 2.22 28.87 -14.86
CA LEU A 597 1.42 28.64 -13.70
C LEU A 597 1.43 29.93 -12.87
N GLY A 598 0.45 30.81 -13.10
CA GLY A 598 0.42 32.15 -12.56
C GLY A 598 0.45 32.27 -11.04
N SER A 599 0.54 33.49 -10.53
CA SER A 599 0.72 33.92 -9.14
C SER A 599 -0.35 33.45 -8.11
N GLY A 600 -1.31 32.63 -8.54
CA GLY A 600 -2.26 31.94 -7.65
C GLY A 600 -1.62 30.82 -6.80
N PHE A 601 -0.48 30.26 -7.22
CA PHE A 601 0.34 29.39 -6.40
C PHE A 601 1.18 30.26 -5.44
N ARG A 602 0.56 30.75 -4.39
CA ARG A 602 1.33 31.30 -3.25
C ARG A 602 2.09 30.13 -2.65
N THR A 603 3.37 29.99 -3.02
CA THR A 603 4.30 29.22 -2.21
C THR A 603 4.27 29.88 -0.82
N ARG A 604 3.64 29.23 0.14
CA ARG A 604 3.92 29.60 1.54
C ARG A 604 5.44 29.58 1.67
N LYS A 605 6.07 30.72 1.95
CA LYS A 605 7.49 30.75 2.28
C LYS A 605 7.74 29.56 3.20
N ALA A 606 8.74 28.76 2.90
CA ALA A 606 9.22 27.73 3.80
C ALA A 606 9.75 28.43 5.06
N GLY A 607 8.84 28.84 5.90
CA GLY A 607 9.07 29.30 7.24
C GLY A 607 9.13 28.03 8.10
N SER A 608 10.30 27.82 8.64
CA SER A 608 10.60 26.95 9.75
C SER A 608 9.37 26.55 10.57
N GLY A 609 9.10 25.24 10.63
CA GLY A 609 8.28 24.67 11.70
C GLY A 609 6.79 24.62 11.41
N ILE A 610 6.24 23.50 11.77
CA ILE A 610 4.80 23.14 11.78
C ILE A 610 3.95 24.03 12.72
N TYR A 611 4.58 25.01 13.38
CA TYR A 611 3.94 26.02 14.21
C TYR A 611 4.61 27.39 13.94
N GLY A 612 3.97 28.21 13.12
CA GLY A 612 4.35 29.58 12.89
C GLY A 612 3.13 30.42 12.51
N SER A 613 2.50 31.03 13.50
CA SER A 613 1.61 32.17 13.30
C SER A 613 2.34 33.28 12.58
N THR A 614 1.95 33.62 11.37
CA THR A 614 2.32 34.90 10.75
C THR A 614 1.19 35.90 10.95
N GLN A 615 1.34 36.72 11.99
CA GLN A 615 0.89 38.10 11.92
C GLN A 615 1.80 38.81 10.88
N GLU A 616 1.22 39.26 9.82
CA GLU A 616 1.57 40.45 8.98
C GLU A 616 1.16 40.12 7.52
N ASP A 617 0.06 40.67 7.16
CA ASP A 617 -0.45 41.23 5.92
C ASP A 617 -1.97 41.10 5.78
N ILE A 618 -2.68 41.66 6.75
CA ILE A 618 -4.07 42.10 6.54
C ILE A 618 -4.16 43.55 6.99
N THR A 619 -3.67 44.45 6.16
CA THR A 619 -4.08 45.85 6.23
C THR A 619 -5.41 45.99 5.52
N GLY A 620 -6.46 46.28 6.28
CA GLY A 620 -7.71 46.80 5.77
C GLY A 620 -8.92 45.86 5.80
N HIS A 621 -9.30 45.41 6.97
CA HIS A 621 -10.64 45.35 7.54
C HIS A 621 -10.54 44.73 8.93
N GLU A 622 -10.64 45.58 9.95
CA GLU A 622 -10.88 45.11 11.30
C GLU A 622 -12.24 44.42 11.38
N LEU A 623 -12.23 43.08 11.16
CA LEU A 623 -13.30 42.25 11.68
C LEU A 623 -13.04 42.03 13.15
N LYS A 624 -13.73 42.76 14.01
CA LYS A 624 -13.86 42.45 15.44
C LYS A 624 -14.28 40.98 15.52
N ARG A 625 -13.37 40.08 15.93
CA ARG A 625 -13.74 38.68 16.23
C ARG A 625 -14.63 38.72 17.47
N PRO A 626 -15.78 38.06 17.48
CA PRO A 626 -16.56 37.89 18.69
C PRO A 626 -15.70 37.15 19.72
N GLU A 627 -15.71 37.61 20.96
CA GLU A 627 -14.94 37.05 22.06
C GLU A 627 -15.30 35.61 22.43
N LYS A 628 -16.36 35.05 21.84
CA LYS A 628 -16.86 33.68 22.08
C LYS A 628 -17.49 33.09 20.82
N ILE A 629 -17.33 31.77 20.63
CA ILE A 629 -17.97 31.03 19.51
C ILE A 629 -19.49 31.06 19.67
N SER A 630 -20.18 31.47 18.61
CA SER A 630 -21.64 31.49 18.50
C SER A 630 -22.22 30.10 18.13
N ARG A 631 -23.53 29.90 18.33
CA ARG A 631 -24.26 28.69 17.89
C ARG A 631 -24.16 28.46 16.39
N ASP A 632 -24.22 29.53 15.61
CA ASP A 632 -24.14 29.44 14.15
C ASP A 632 -22.76 28.99 13.67
N GLU A 633 -21.70 29.40 14.37
CA GLU A 633 -20.33 28.93 14.09
C GLU A 633 -20.16 27.45 14.46
N VAL A 634 -20.73 26.97 15.57
CA VAL A 634 -20.76 25.55 15.92
C VAL A 634 -21.51 24.75 14.86
N ALA A 635 -22.65 25.23 14.39
CA ALA A 635 -23.42 24.58 13.33
C ALA A 635 -22.65 24.60 11.99
N HIS A 636 -21.91 25.66 11.70
CA HIS A 636 -21.07 25.74 10.51
C HIS A 636 -19.90 24.73 10.56
N VAL A 637 -19.23 24.63 11.68
CA VAL A 637 -18.14 23.64 11.89
C VAL A 637 -18.68 22.21 11.81
N ALA A 638 -19.83 21.95 12.41
CA ALA A 638 -20.51 20.65 12.32
C ALA A 638 -20.82 20.28 10.86
N LYS A 639 -21.33 21.22 10.08
CA LYS A 639 -21.61 21.03 8.65
C LYS A 639 -20.34 20.72 7.84
N LEU A 640 -19.24 21.41 8.13
CA LEU A 640 -17.93 21.13 7.51
C LEU A 640 -17.39 19.73 7.88
N ALA A 641 -17.63 19.31 9.14
CA ALA A 641 -17.25 17.99 9.64
C ALA A 641 -18.27 16.89 9.27
N ARG A 642 -19.35 17.23 8.53
CA ARG A 642 -20.47 16.32 8.18
C ARG A 642 -21.15 15.70 9.40
N LEU A 643 -21.17 16.40 10.53
CA LEU A 643 -21.86 16.02 11.75
C LEU A 643 -23.24 16.70 11.79
N LYS A 644 -24.25 15.99 12.26
CA LYS A 644 -25.58 16.51 12.48
C LYS A 644 -25.84 16.56 13.98
N PHE A 645 -26.09 17.74 14.53
CA PHE A 645 -26.45 17.95 15.93
C PHE A 645 -27.87 18.44 16.03
N ASP A 646 -28.51 18.10 17.13
CA ASP A 646 -29.76 18.77 17.54
C ASP A 646 -29.45 20.06 18.30
N ASP A 647 -30.47 20.87 18.59
CA ASP A 647 -30.31 22.16 19.24
C ASP A 647 -29.77 22.07 20.68
N SER A 648 -29.99 20.93 21.37
CA SER A 648 -29.49 20.68 22.73
C SER A 648 -28.01 20.29 22.70
N GLU A 649 -27.60 19.46 21.75
CA GLU A 649 -26.20 19.05 21.52
C GLU A 649 -25.34 20.25 21.07
N ALA A 650 -25.88 21.08 20.15
CA ALA A 650 -25.18 22.29 19.71
C ALA A 650 -24.90 23.26 20.85
N ALA A 651 -25.82 23.35 21.85
CA ALA A 651 -25.61 24.18 23.03
C ALA A 651 -24.52 23.62 23.98
N ILE A 652 -24.45 22.29 24.12
CA ILE A 652 -23.40 21.62 24.91
C ILE A 652 -22.04 21.86 24.26
N TYR A 653 -21.89 21.60 22.97
CA TYR A 653 -20.63 21.82 22.27
C TYR A 653 -20.21 23.28 22.20
N GLN A 654 -21.16 24.23 22.11
CA GLN A 654 -20.84 25.65 22.22
C GLN A 654 -20.21 25.97 23.57
N LYS A 655 -20.77 25.43 24.66
CA LYS A 655 -20.25 25.64 26.01
C LYS A 655 -18.86 25.03 26.19
N ASP A 656 -18.65 23.82 25.70
CA ASP A 656 -17.38 23.11 25.80
C ASP A 656 -16.28 23.79 24.99
N LEU A 657 -16.56 24.21 23.75
CA LEU A 657 -15.63 24.95 22.91
C LEU A 657 -15.27 26.30 23.51
N ASN A 658 -16.24 27.03 24.08
CA ASN A 658 -15.96 28.27 24.76
C ASN A 658 -15.11 28.06 26.04
N SER A 659 -15.36 26.98 26.79
CA SER A 659 -14.52 26.61 27.95
C SER A 659 -13.06 26.28 27.55
N ILE A 660 -12.87 25.60 26.42
CA ILE A 660 -11.55 25.33 25.87
C ILE A 660 -10.84 26.66 25.50
N LEU A 661 -11.56 27.57 24.86
CA LEU A 661 -11.00 28.89 24.51
C LEU A 661 -10.65 29.72 25.75
N ASP A 662 -11.48 29.66 26.80
CA ASP A 662 -11.19 30.32 28.06
C ASP A 662 -9.89 29.78 28.72
N HIS A 663 -9.59 28.48 28.59
CA HIS A 663 -8.31 27.91 29.01
C HIS A 663 -7.13 28.40 28.15
N PHE A 664 -7.30 28.60 26.85
CA PHE A 664 -6.26 29.21 26.00
C PHE A 664 -6.02 30.70 26.34
N GLU A 665 -7.06 31.44 26.78
CA GLU A 665 -6.91 32.81 27.21
C GLU A 665 -6.07 32.92 28.49
N THR A 666 -6.11 31.96 29.39
CA THR A 666 -5.26 31.88 30.57
C THR A 666 -3.77 31.84 30.19
N LEU A 667 -3.44 31.20 29.04
CA LEU A 667 -2.07 31.16 28.52
C LEU A 667 -1.61 32.54 27.96
N LYS A 668 -2.51 33.37 27.45
CA LYS A 668 -2.19 34.75 26.98
C LYS A 668 -1.83 35.69 28.11
N GLY A 669 -2.26 35.38 29.33
CA GLY A 669 -1.91 36.15 30.53
C GLY A 669 -0.47 35.95 31.02
N LEU A 670 0.28 35.00 30.44
CA LEU A 670 1.68 34.76 30.76
C LEU A 670 2.56 35.69 29.93
N ASP A 671 3.42 36.48 30.60
CA ASP A 671 4.43 37.32 29.96
C ASP A 671 5.49 36.40 29.28
N THR A 672 5.34 36.18 27.99
CA THR A 672 6.27 35.37 27.18
C THR A 672 7.23 36.21 26.36
N GLU A 673 7.21 37.54 26.45
CA GLU A 673 8.07 38.40 25.61
C GLU A 673 9.56 38.19 25.85
N LYS A 674 9.94 37.75 27.04
CA LYS A 674 11.33 37.44 27.41
C LYS A 674 11.69 35.98 27.39
N VAL A 675 10.73 35.10 27.07
CA VAL A 675 10.94 33.65 26.99
C VAL A 675 11.24 33.28 25.56
N ARG A 676 12.46 32.81 25.24
CA ARG A 676 12.81 32.29 23.92
C ARG A 676 12.01 31.01 23.64
N PRO A 677 11.42 30.88 22.44
CA PRO A 677 10.77 29.63 22.06
C PRO A 677 11.75 28.46 22.14
N MET A 678 11.43 27.46 22.95
CA MET A 678 12.27 26.29 23.14
C MET A 678 11.83 25.24 22.11
N SER A 679 12.60 25.04 21.04
CA SER A 679 12.40 24.00 20.06
C SER A 679 13.10 22.69 20.45
N HIS A 680 14.04 22.71 21.39
CA HIS A 680 14.77 21.54 21.90
C HIS A 680 15.32 21.82 23.29
N VAL A 681 15.35 20.79 24.16
CA VAL A 681 15.86 20.89 25.56
C VAL A 681 17.36 21.23 25.62
N LEU A 682 18.10 20.95 24.55
CA LEU A 682 19.51 21.31 24.39
C LEU A 682 19.64 22.42 23.33
N GLU A 683 20.43 23.47 23.64
CA GLU A 683 20.76 24.51 22.66
C GLU A 683 21.50 23.93 21.45
N VAL A 684 20.81 23.70 20.38
CA VAL A 684 21.43 23.33 19.08
C VAL A 684 21.71 24.61 18.32
N LYS A 685 22.98 25.01 18.25
CA LYS A 685 23.43 26.17 17.45
C LYS A 685 23.85 25.70 16.06
N ASN A 686 23.39 26.42 15.04
CA ASN A 686 23.93 26.23 13.68
C ASN A 686 25.38 26.73 13.63
N VAL A 687 26.29 25.88 13.17
CA VAL A 687 27.68 26.28 12.89
C VAL A 687 27.72 26.77 11.45
N TRP A 688 27.77 28.09 11.29
CA TRP A 688 27.92 28.70 9.95
C TRP A 688 29.37 28.74 9.55
N ARG A 689 29.66 28.41 8.31
CA ARG A 689 30.95 28.62 7.68
C ARG A 689 31.03 30.09 7.20
N GLU A 690 32.12 30.78 7.45
CA GLU A 690 32.35 32.10 6.86
C GLU A 690 32.36 32.00 5.33
N ASP A 691 31.56 32.84 4.69
CA ASP A 691 31.48 32.94 3.22
C ASP A 691 32.68 33.75 2.72
N LYS A 692 33.82 33.05 2.55
CA LYS A 692 35.04 33.64 1.99
C LYS A 692 35.11 33.25 0.51
N PRO A 693 34.99 34.20 -0.44
CA PRO A 693 35.16 33.91 -1.85
C PRO A 693 36.56 33.36 -2.13
N GLY A 694 36.60 32.19 -2.79
CA GLY A 694 37.85 31.62 -3.22
C GLY A 694 38.52 32.50 -4.29
N LYS A 695 39.85 32.46 -4.41
CA LYS A 695 40.58 33.18 -5.48
C LYS A 695 40.01 32.78 -6.84
N ALA A 696 39.66 33.79 -7.66
CA ALA A 696 39.17 33.58 -9.02
C ALA A 696 40.19 32.73 -9.83
N LYS A 697 39.72 31.64 -10.42
CA LYS A 697 40.55 30.80 -11.28
C LYS A 697 40.87 31.56 -12.56
N LYS A 698 42.15 31.46 -13.02
CA LYS A 698 42.58 32.07 -14.27
C LYS A 698 41.78 31.46 -15.42
N THR A 699 41.31 32.29 -16.34
CA THR A 699 40.45 31.90 -17.49
C THR A 699 41.15 30.92 -18.45
N LYS A 700 42.47 31.07 -18.62
CA LYS A 700 43.28 30.26 -19.53
C LYS A 700 43.24 28.73 -19.25
N PRO A 701 43.37 28.24 -18.01
CA PRO A 701 43.19 26.81 -17.71
C PRO A 701 41.77 26.29 -17.86
N LEU A 702 40.74 27.14 -17.64
CA LEU A 702 39.35 26.76 -17.80
C LEU A 702 38.97 26.54 -19.27
N LEU A 703 39.60 27.34 -20.18
CA LEU A 703 39.35 27.23 -21.60
C LEU A 703 40.26 26.18 -22.28
N SER A 704 41.21 25.55 -21.58
CA SER A 704 42.14 24.62 -22.18
C SER A 704 41.50 23.44 -22.90
N ASN A 705 40.40 22.94 -22.34
CA ASN A 705 39.64 21.77 -22.84
C ASN A 705 38.51 22.16 -23.79
N ALA A 706 38.38 23.44 -24.19
CA ALA A 706 37.36 23.86 -25.14
C ALA A 706 37.70 23.41 -26.56
N PRO A 707 36.78 22.70 -27.27
CA PRO A 707 37.02 22.25 -28.66
C PRO A 707 37.23 23.46 -29.62
N VAL A 708 36.51 24.53 -29.42
CA VAL A 708 36.64 25.80 -30.19
C VAL A 708 36.52 27.00 -29.25
N ARG A 709 37.40 27.98 -29.41
CA ARG A 709 37.48 29.22 -28.63
C ARG A 709 37.44 30.44 -29.53
N GLU A 710 36.74 31.48 -29.08
CA GLU A 710 36.76 32.79 -29.77
C GLU A 710 36.75 33.92 -28.73
N LYS A 711 37.70 34.83 -28.84
CA LYS A 711 37.79 36.05 -27.98
C LYS A 711 37.77 35.79 -26.48
N GLY A 712 38.29 34.64 -26.00
CA GLY A 712 38.33 34.32 -24.56
C GLY A 712 37.07 33.64 -24.00
N TYR A 713 36.19 33.14 -24.86
CA TYR A 713 34.96 32.43 -24.55
C TYR A 713 34.92 31.07 -25.23
N PHE A 714 34.02 30.17 -24.74
CA PHE A 714 33.66 28.95 -25.45
C PHE A 714 32.85 29.30 -26.71
N LYS A 715 33.23 28.74 -27.85
CA LYS A 715 32.39 28.85 -29.06
C LYS A 715 31.57 27.58 -29.20
N VAL A 716 30.24 27.72 -29.14
CA VAL A 716 29.29 26.62 -29.39
C VAL A 716 28.76 26.72 -30.83
N PRO A 717 28.57 25.60 -31.54
CA PRO A 717 27.94 25.58 -32.84
C PRO A 717 26.53 26.20 -32.79
N LYS A 718 26.13 26.93 -33.82
CA LYS A 718 24.73 27.34 -33.98
C LYS A 718 23.85 26.11 -34.15
N ILE A 719 22.93 25.88 -33.21
CA ILE A 719 22.05 24.70 -33.18
C ILE A 719 20.75 24.94 -33.97
N LEU A 720 20.52 26.11 -34.50
CA LEU A 720 19.33 26.39 -35.30
C LEU A 720 19.72 27.21 -36.51
N GLU A 721 19.61 26.61 -37.68
CA GLU A 721 19.19 27.29 -38.88
C GLU A 721 17.68 27.10 -39.01
N SER A 722 17.00 28.19 -39.27
CA SER A 722 15.56 28.47 -39.33
C SER A 722 14.70 27.42 -40.03
#